data_9205074cde9d0f8a6c63824ecdd31256
#
_entry.id   9205074cde9d0f8a6c63824ecdd31256
#
_cell.length_a   1.000
_cell.length_b   1.000
_cell.length_c   1.000
_cell.angle_alpha   90.00
_cell.angle_beta   90.00
_cell.angle_gamma   90.00
#
_symmetry.space_group_name_H-M   'P 1'
#
loop_
_entity.id
_entity.type
_entity.pdbx_description
1 polymer ?
#
loop_
_entity_poly.entity_id
_entity_poly.type
_entity_poly.pdbx_seq_one_letter_code
_entity_poly.pdbx_strand_id
1 'polypeptide(L)'
;MRKYILLLALSFLMSAAGFTASAQNAVKVKGVVTSQDDGLPLIGVAVMAGPGNGVLTSLDGDYEIEVPAGTELIFSCIGFEEKRVMITEDGPAILDVVLKTESLKIEDAVVIAYGVRKKGTVAGSVATVKADKLKDTPTPAFDQALQGQVAGLTVLSSTGEPSASATMVIRGVNSINSGTAPLYIVDGVAISASDFNTINPSDIESMSVLKDASSTSIYGARAANGVIVITTRRGREDKPSVSYKGQMGVSSIAYGNWDLMNTAQRIQYEKEIGLSDGQNYDYLSKTDVNWLDAVFNDRAMLQSHEISVAGASDKTNYFISGGYYNQDGIAPGSSFERFSLRYNFEQKLTKKLSVGINTNFNFQNIQQADEGSYTLVTPISAARFMLPYWNPFKSDGSLASINDGSWKGQGQNPLEWLENNPLKYKKYKALSVGFVEWKPISNLTLRSQASMDFSHTTGFSQSYPSYAPNLGEGSAARSSSDTHNLQISNTINYRFNIGDSHEFNFLLGQEGETYHTEGFSVTGRGQTNDLLTDISFATRVTAWSSFADADYSRMSFFGRAEYSYSDRYYAELSLRSDGSSRFGKNNRWGTFGAVGFMWNIRNEEWAAGLRDVLSTAQLAFSSGTSGNSSIPNYEHLPLIGSTGNYLGDSAVAPIQPGNENLSWENAWTTNLALHLGLFSRINVDFELYNKRTSDMLMSVPLSYAASNGFGYKWDNVGAMVNRGVELNVNAYLIELKDFSWNLNFNAGYNRNKITELYNGVTEYERANTNTKLVVGHPLGEFYLNRFAGVNPANGDALWYDKDGELTNEFRAEDKVMTGKSFYAPWQGGFGTALRYRRLSLSAQFSWVADRWMINNDRYFDESNGRFATYNQSSRLLERWKEPGDVTDIPRHGIYTEFDSRLLEDASFLRLKNLMLAYDFSHFRLYIQGQNLLTFTKFSGLDPEGASNIYSAQYPMARQYTLGL
;
A
#
# COMPACT_ATOMS: atom_id res chain seq x y z
N MET A 1 -6.33 -27.90 -55.82
CA MET A 1 -5.94 -28.68 -54.65
C MET A 1 -5.26 -30.02 -54.91
N ARG A 2 -5.37 -30.67 -56.09
CA ARG A 2 -4.71 -31.96 -56.39
C ARG A 2 -3.23 -31.84 -56.86
N LYS A 3 -2.72 -30.67 -57.21
CA LYS A 3 -1.32 -30.44 -57.66
C LYS A 3 -0.31 -30.14 -56.54
N TYR A 4 -0.78 -29.77 -55.34
CA TYR A 4 0.12 -29.49 -54.21
C TYR A 4 0.35 -30.70 -53.29
N ILE A 5 -0.50 -31.69 -53.34
CA ILE A 5 -0.34 -32.94 -52.57
C ILE A 5 0.72 -33.84 -53.22
N LEU A 6 0.94 -33.77 -54.53
CA LEU A 6 1.96 -34.53 -55.24
C LEU A 6 3.38 -33.97 -55.07
N LEU A 7 3.53 -32.65 -54.79
CA LEU A 7 4.82 -32.04 -54.53
C LEU A 7 5.32 -32.29 -53.09
N LEU A 8 4.40 -32.43 -52.12
CA LEU A 8 4.74 -32.83 -50.74
C LEU A 8 5.10 -34.33 -50.63
N ALA A 9 4.56 -35.19 -51.48
CA ALA A 9 4.91 -36.63 -51.51
C ALA A 9 6.26 -36.89 -52.18
N LEU A 10 6.68 -36.02 -53.12
CA LEU A 10 7.99 -36.18 -53.80
C LEU A 10 9.15 -35.62 -52.98
N SER A 11 8.92 -34.63 -52.07
CA SER A 11 9.95 -34.15 -51.16
C SER A 11 10.25 -35.10 -50.01
N PHE A 12 9.33 -36.00 -49.69
CA PHE A 12 9.53 -37.04 -48.67
C PHE A 12 10.22 -38.31 -49.19
N LEU A 13 10.33 -38.48 -50.50
CA LEU A 13 10.97 -39.64 -51.12
C LEU A 13 12.43 -39.38 -51.58
N MET A 14 12.93 -38.16 -51.54
CA MET A 14 14.32 -37.84 -51.88
C MET A 14 15.25 -37.68 -50.71
N SER A 15 14.80 -37.86 -49.45
CA SER A 15 15.68 -37.86 -48.27
C SER A 15 16.05 -39.26 -47.75
N ALA A 16 15.70 -40.31 -48.52
CA ALA A 16 16.02 -41.69 -48.17
C ALA A 16 17.08 -42.34 -49.06
N ALA A 17 18.18 -41.63 -49.32
CA ALA A 17 19.33 -42.27 -50.00
C ALA A 17 20.64 -41.69 -49.39
N GLY A 18 21.26 -42.49 -48.56
CA GLY A 18 22.72 -42.49 -48.38
C GLY A 18 23.26 -41.96 -47.05
N PHE A 19 23.13 -42.71 -45.99
CA PHE A 19 24.23 -42.85 -45.03
C PHE A 19 24.27 -44.30 -44.56
N THR A 20 25.26 -45.05 -45.05
CA THR A 20 25.67 -46.32 -44.46
C THR A 20 26.43 -45.98 -43.18
N ALA A 21 25.67 -45.90 -42.03
CA ALA A 21 26.27 -45.88 -40.71
C ALA A 21 26.74 -47.30 -40.36
N SER A 22 28.01 -47.41 -40.00
CA SER A 22 28.57 -48.59 -39.37
C SER A 22 27.71 -48.99 -38.19
N ALA A 23 27.22 -50.22 -38.13
CA ALA A 23 26.43 -50.71 -37.01
C ALA A 23 27.30 -50.74 -35.74
N GLN A 24 27.24 -49.66 -34.93
CA GLN A 24 27.60 -49.75 -33.53
C GLN A 24 26.45 -50.51 -32.82
N ASN A 25 26.81 -51.49 -31.95
CA ASN A 25 25.84 -52.26 -31.18
C ASN A 25 24.91 -51.29 -30.39
N ALA A 26 23.67 -51.17 -30.82
CA ALA A 26 22.68 -50.36 -30.12
C ALA A 26 22.20 -51.11 -28.87
N VAL A 27 22.26 -50.48 -27.74
CA VAL A 27 21.80 -50.99 -26.44
C VAL A 27 20.37 -50.47 -26.23
N LYS A 28 19.43 -51.36 -25.99
CA LYS A 28 18.06 -51.02 -25.66
C LYS A 28 17.94 -50.94 -24.14
N VAL A 29 17.73 -49.69 -23.64
CA VAL A 29 17.61 -49.40 -22.21
C VAL A 29 16.14 -49.07 -21.89
N LYS A 30 15.60 -49.71 -20.90
CA LYS A 30 14.28 -49.45 -20.35
C LYS A 30 14.33 -49.38 -18.84
N GLY A 31 13.36 -48.68 -18.21
CA GLY A 31 13.27 -48.59 -16.75
C GLY A 31 12.19 -47.66 -16.30
N VAL A 32 12.10 -47.43 -15.01
CA VAL A 32 11.12 -46.54 -14.39
C VAL A 32 11.88 -45.38 -13.77
N VAL A 33 11.37 -44.17 -13.96
CA VAL A 33 11.89 -42.99 -13.26
C VAL A 33 10.96 -42.67 -12.09
N THR A 34 11.53 -42.62 -10.90
CA THR A 34 10.77 -42.34 -9.65
C THR A 34 11.35 -41.14 -8.90
N SER A 35 10.51 -40.51 -8.08
CA SER A 35 10.94 -39.45 -7.16
C SER A 35 11.61 -40.02 -5.90
N GLN A 36 12.69 -39.43 -5.44
CA GLN A 36 13.37 -39.83 -4.18
C GLN A 36 12.49 -39.58 -2.96
N ASP A 37 11.63 -38.55 -2.98
CA ASP A 37 10.93 -38.07 -1.79
C ASP A 37 9.71 -38.92 -1.47
N ASP A 38 9.04 -39.51 -2.46
CA ASP A 38 7.79 -40.25 -2.28
C ASP A 38 7.79 -41.61 -2.96
N GLY A 39 8.82 -41.92 -3.76
CA GLY A 39 8.93 -43.19 -4.49
C GLY A 39 7.90 -43.35 -5.60
N LEU A 40 7.13 -42.29 -5.94
CA LEU A 40 6.13 -42.36 -6.99
C LEU A 40 6.75 -42.22 -8.38
N PRO A 41 6.18 -42.85 -9.41
CA PRO A 41 6.61 -42.74 -10.80
C PRO A 41 6.51 -41.28 -11.27
N LEU A 42 7.50 -40.82 -12.01
CA LEU A 42 7.57 -39.46 -12.58
C LEU A 42 7.15 -39.46 -14.05
N ILE A 43 6.06 -38.76 -14.32
CA ILE A 43 5.48 -38.63 -15.67
C ILE A 43 6.23 -37.49 -16.41
N GLY A 44 6.50 -37.72 -17.70
CA GLY A 44 7.01 -36.67 -18.58
C GLY A 44 8.49 -36.27 -18.32
N VAL A 45 9.26 -37.15 -17.66
CA VAL A 45 10.73 -36.96 -17.56
C VAL A 45 11.33 -37.08 -18.97
N ALA A 46 12.09 -36.09 -19.38
CA ALA A 46 12.84 -36.15 -20.64
C ALA A 46 14.09 -37.03 -20.44
N VAL A 47 14.16 -38.15 -21.13
CA VAL A 47 15.31 -39.06 -21.19
C VAL A 47 16.03 -38.81 -22.52
N MET A 48 17.12 -38.07 -22.51
CA MET A 48 17.81 -37.57 -23.70
C MET A 48 19.14 -38.26 -23.90
N ALA A 49 19.40 -38.68 -25.15
CA ALA A 49 20.68 -39.28 -25.59
C ALA A 49 21.47 -38.35 -26.51
N GLY A 50 21.14 -37.07 -26.57
CA GLY A 50 21.72 -36.00 -27.39
C GLY A 50 20.67 -35.19 -28.14
N PRO A 51 21.09 -34.14 -28.92
CA PRO A 51 20.13 -33.30 -29.65
C PRO A 51 19.26 -34.06 -30.63
N GLY A 52 17.96 -34.08 -30.37
CA GLY A 52 16.97 -34.74 -31.25
C GLY A 52 16.74 -36.23 -31.03
N ASN A 53 17.42 -36.86 -30.08
CA ASN A 53 17.19 -38.28 -29.69
C ASN A 53 16.84 -38.34 -28.19
N GLY A 54 15.56 -38.52 -27.88
CA GLY A 54 15.04 -38.65 -26.52
C GLY A 54 13.61 -39.14 -26.49
N VAL A 55 13.18 -39.63 -25.32
CA VAL A 55 11.82 -40.09 -25.03
C VAL A 55 11.31 -39.45 -23.75
N LEU A 56 9.99 -39.41 -23.58
CA LEU A 56 9.35 -38.97 -22.34
C LEU A 56 8.83 -40.18 -21.58
N THR A 57 8.93 -40.14 -20.24
CA THR A 57 8.34 -41.20 -19.41
C THR A 57 6.82 -41.21 -19.51
N SER A 58 6.23 -42.42 -19.44
CA SER A 58 4.78 -42.65 -19.41
C SER A 58 4.10 -42.19 -18.12
N LEU A 59 2.76 -42.41 -18.02
CA LEU A 59 1.98 -42.19 -16.78
C LEU A 59 2.48 -42.99 -15.59
N ASP A 60 3.08 -44.15 -15.84
CA ASP A 60 3.66 -45.05 -14.82
C ASP A 60 5.17 -44.85 -14.66
N GLY A 61 5.73 -43.75 -15.24
CA GLY A 61 7.14 -43.43 -15.16
C GLY A 61 8.07 -44.25 -16.04
N ASP A 62 7.52 -45.17 -16.87
CA ASP A 62 8.30 -46.06 -17.73
C ASP A 62 8.89 -45.32 -18.93
N TYR A 63 10.10 -45.70 -19.30
CA TYR A 63 10.75 -45.25 -20.54
C TYR A 63 11.45 -46.40 -21.24
N GLU A 64 11.60 -46.27 -22.54
CA GLU A 64 12.38 -47.17 -23.38
C GLU A 64 13.10 -46.37 -24.46
N ILE A 65 14.42 -46.46 -24.51
CA ILE A 65 15.26 -45.76 -25.50
C ILE A 65 16.34 -46.68 -26.00
N GLU A 66 16.65 -46.57 -27.30
CA GLU A 66 17.71 -47.32 -27.95
C GLU A 66 18.89 -46.38 -28.30
N VAL A 67 20.05 -46.70 -27.79
CA VAL A 67 21.23 -45.79 -27.87
C VAL A 67 22.52 -46.57 -28.10
N PRO A 68 23.52 -46.06 -28.83
CA PRO A 68 24.84 -46.67 -28.91
C PRO A 68 25.51 -46.82 -27.54
N ALA A 69 26.25 -47.94 -27.37
CA ALA A 69 27.12 -48.02 -26.18
C ALA A 69 28.09 -46.87 -26.11
N GLY A 70 28.34 -46.36 -24.90
CA GLY A 70 29.14 -45.14 -24.66
C GLY A 70 28.33 -43.85 -24.67
N THR A 71 27.00 -43.93 -24.83
CA THR A 71 26.12 -42.75 -24.78
C THR A 71 25.79 -42.38 -23.34
N GLU A 72 25.80 -41.09 -23.02
CA GLU A 72 25.31 -40.53 -21.77
C GLU A 72 23.82 -40.22 -21.87
N LEU A 73 22.98 -40.91 -21.06
CA LEU A 73 21.59 -40.58 -20.90
C LEU A 73 21.40 -39.46 -19.84
N ILE A 74 20.65 -38.43 -20.22
CA ILE A 74 20.34 -37.29 -19.37
C ILE A 74 18.86 -37.40 -19.00
N PHE A 75 18.55 -37.54 -17.70
CA PHE A 75 17.20 -37.55 -17.15
C PHE A 75 16.90 -36.16 -16.58
N SER A 76 15.95 -35.46 -17.17
CA SER A 76 15.59 -34.08 -16.78
C SER A 76 14.07 -33.97 -16.63
N CYS A 77 13.65 -33.42 -15.50
CA CYS A 77 12.26 -33.14 -15.20
C CYS A 77 12.14 -31.82 -14.43
N ILE A 78 11.14 -31.01 -14.72
CA ILE A 78 10.91 -29.73 -14.02
C ILE A 78 10.68 -30.01 -12.53
N GLY A 79 11.49 -29.41 -11.67
CA GLY A 79 11.44 -29.59 -10.22
C GLY A 79 12.31 -30.73 -9.66
N PHE A 80 13.16 -31.36 -10.51
CA PHE A 80 14.07 -32.42 -10.11
C PHE A 80 15.50 -32.12 -10.56
N GLU A 81 16.50 -32.59 -9.79
CA GLU A 81 17.93 -32.49 -10.18
C GLU A 81 18.19 -33.36 -11.39
N GLU A 82 18.84 -32.81 -12.41
CA GLU A 82 19.24 -33.54 -13.61
C GLU A 82 20.19 -34.68 -13.24
N LYS A 83 19.90 -35.88 -13.72
CA LYS A 83 20.73 -37.06 -13.49
C LYS A 83 21.31 -37.59 -14.81
N ARG A 84 22.60 -37.83 -14.81
CA ARG A 84 23.33 -38.34 -15.99
C ARG A 84 23.84 -39.74 -15.72
N VAL A 85 23.65 -40.64 -16.69
CA VAL A 85 24.06 -42.05 -16.59
C VAL A 85 24.72 -42.48 -17.91
N MET A 86 25.97 -42.93 -17.84
CA MET A 86 26.69 -43.43 -18.98
C MET A 86 26.28 -44.87 -19.25
N ILE A 87 25.89 -45.24 -20.49
CA ILE A 87 25.52 -46.56 -20.89
C ILE A 87 26.76 -47.29 -21.46
N THR A 88 27.18 -48.36 -20.79
CA THR A 88 28.35 -49.17 -21.21
C THR A 88 27.87 -50.36 -22.09
N GLU A 89 28.81 -51.03 -22.80
CA GLU A 89 28.49 -52.22 -23.66
C GLU A 89 27.83 -53.32 -22.86
N ASP A 90 28.18 -53.51 -21.58
CA ASP A 90 27.55 -54.45 -20.63
C ASP A 90 26.50 -53.79 -19.73
N GLY A 91 26.00 -52.63 -20.13
CA GLY A 91 25.02 -51.88 -19.34
C GLY A 91 23.72 -52.61 -19.09
N PRO A 92 23.01 -52.36 -17.99
CA PRO A 92 21.80 -53.06 -17.64
C PRO A 92 20.69 -52.77 -18.67
N ALA A 93 20.04 -53.82 -19.21
CA ALA A 93 18.87 -53.70 -20.04
C ALA A 93 17.67 -53.05 -19.32
N ILE A 94 17.69 -53.01 -17.98
CA ILE A 94 16.73 -52.32 -17.10
C ILE A 94 17.53 -51.36 -16.24
N LEU A 95 17.24 -50.05 -16.38
CA LEU A 95 17.87 -48.95 -15.61
C LEU A 95 16.80 -48.10 -14.92
N ASP A 96 16.49 -48.44 -13.68
CA ASP A 96 15.60 -47.61 -12.86
C ASP A 96 16.36 -46.40 -12.34
N VAL A 97 15.76 -45.21 -12.46
CA VAL A 97 16.39 -43.95 -12.11
C VAL A 97 15.57 -43.23 -11.04
N VAL A 98 16.22 -42.91 -9.95
CA VAL A 98 15.62 -42.07 -8.91
C VAL A 98 16.09 -40.64 -9.12
N LEU A 99 15.17 -39.70 -9.34
CA LEU A 99 15.43 -38.28 -9.37
C LEU A 99 15.19 -37.67 -8.01
N LYS A 100 16.13 -36.87 -7.57
CA LYS A 100 16.00 -36.10 -6.36
C LYS A 100 15.24 -34.80 -6.67
N THR A 101 14.24 -34.48 -5.87
CA THR A 101 13.55 -33.20 -6.03
C THR A 101 14.58 -32.10 -5.90
N GLU A 102 14.70 -31.31 -6.94
CA GLU A 102 15.43 -30.06 -6.85
C GLU A 102 14.67 -29.25 -5.80
N SER A 103 15.25 -29.16 -4.58
CA SER A 103 14.70 -28.24 -3.58
C SER A 103 14.69 -26.87 -4.29
N LEU A 104 13.53 -26.41 -4.68
CA LEU A 104 13.31 -25.22 -5.48
C LEU A 104 14.03 -24.05 -4.84
N LYS A 105 15.31 -23.90 -5.14
CA LYS A 105 15.90 -22.57 -5.28
C LYS A 105 15.27 -21.98 -6.54
N ILE A 106 14.01 -21.56 -6.43
CA ILE A 106 13.54 -20.48 -7.27
C ILE A 106 14.44 -19.34 -6.84
N GLU A 107 15.48 -19.12 -7.60
CA GLU A 107 16.23 -17.88 -7.53
C GLU A 107 15.19 -16.81 -7.81
N ASP A 108 14.71 -16.17 -6.74
CA ASP A 108 13.65 -15.18 -6.82
C ASP A 108 14.13 -14.09 -7.76
N ALA A 109 13.61 -14.06 -8.97
CA ALA A 109 13.87 -12.98 -9.89
C ALA A 109 13.22 -11.71 -9.30
N VAL A 110 14.01 -10.68 -9.14
CA VAL A 110 13.56 -9.37 -8.66
C VAL A 110 13.58 -8.41 -9.84
N VAL A 111 12.45 -7.72 -10.06
CA VAL A 111 12.41 -6.62 -11.01
C VAL A 111 12.98 -5.38 -10.33
N ILE A 112 14.12 -4.92 -10.78
CA ILE A 112 14.76 -3.68 -10.33
C ILE A 112 15.05 -2.85 -11.56
N ALA A 113 14.59 -1.62 -11.54
CA ALA A 113 14.89 -0.55 -12.49
C ALA A 113 15.33 -1.02 -13.89
N TYR A 114 14.37 -1.09 -14.80
CA TYR A 114 14.58 -1.40 -16.22
C TYR A 114 15.18 -2.79 -16.53
N GLY A 115 15.14 -3.74 -15.55
CA GLY A 115 15.66 -5.09 -15.77
C GLY A 115 15.18 -6.11 -14.73
N VAL A 116 15.29 -7.39 -15.07
CA VAL A 116 15.06 -8.52 -14.16
C VAL A 116 16.41 -9.03 -13.68
N ARG A 117 16.57 -9.18 -12.36
CA ARG A 117 17.82 -9.66 -11.72
C ARG A 117 17.50 -10.85 -10.80
N LYS A 118 18.48 -11.68 -10.56
CA LYS A 118 18.42 -12.67 -9.49
C LYS A 118 18.55 -11.96 -8.14
N LYS A 119 17.68 -12.24 -7.16
CA LYS A 119 17.74 -11.62 -5.82
C LYS A 119 19.13 -11.75 -5.20
N GLY A 120 19.78 -12.88 -5.37
CA GLY A 120 21.14 -13.16 -4.87
C GLY A 120 22.29 -12.40 -5.54
N THR A 121 22.02 -11.54 -6.54
CA THR A 121 23.04 -10.70 -7.23
C THR A 121 22.82 -9.20 -7.01
N VAL A 122 21.89 -8.82 -6.15
CA VAL A 122 21.56 -7.42 -5.88
C VAL A 122 22.23 -7.00 -4.58
N ALA A 123 23.13 -6.02 -4.64
CA ALA A 123 23.80 -5.48 -3.45
C ALA A 123 22.87 -4.61 -2.59
N GLY A 124 21.69 -4.24 -3.10
CA GLY A 124 20.70 -3.40 -2.43
C GLY A 124 19.69 -4.16 -1.60
N SER A 125 19.08 -3.45 -0.64
CA SER A 125 18.00 -3.96 0.20
C SER A 125 16.69 -4.04 -0.58
N VAL A 126 16.24 -5.26 -0.87
CA VAL A 126 15.01 -5.54 -1.62
C VAL A 126 14.17 -6.61 -0.92
N ALA A 127 12.96 -6.24 -0.52
CA ALA A 127 11.99 -7.20 0.00
C ALA A 127 10.94 -7.52 -1.08
N THR A 128 10.71 -8.80 -1.34
CA THR A 128 9.73 -9.26 -2.35
C THR A 128 8.55 -9.93 -1.68
N VAL A 129 7.34 -9.51 -2.04
CA VAL A 129 6.07 -10.15 -1.66
C VAL A 129 5.48 -10.81 -2.91
N LYS A 130 5.32 -12.14 -2.86
CA LYS A 130 4.72 -12.90 -3.98
C LYS A 130 3.21 -12.75 -3.97
N ALA A 131 2.60 -12.69 -5.15
CA ALA A 131 1.16 -12.57 -5.32
C ALA A 131 0.35 -13.68 -4.64
N ASP A 132 0.89 -14.88 -4.54
CA ASP A 132 0.21 -16.02 -3.91
C ASP A 132 -0.19 -15.76 -2.45
N LYS A 133 0.54 -14.87 -1.76
CA LYS A 133 0.20 -14.44 -0.39
C LYS A 133 -0.92 -13.40 -0.34
N LEU A 134 -1.19 -12.73 -1.45
CA LEU A 134 -2.06 -11.56 -1.52
C LEU A 134 -3.32 -11.79 -2.36
N LYS A 135 -3.26 -12.70 -3.32
CA LYS A 135 -4.33 -12.93 -4.30
C LYS A 135 -5.69 -13.30 -3.69
N ASP A 136 -5.69 -14.04 -2.58
CA ASP A 136 -6.92 -14.54 -1.96
C ASP A 136 -7.59 -13.52 -1.02
N THR A 137 -6.98 -12.36 -0.83
CA THR A 137 -7.52 -11.29 0.04
C THR A 137 -8.48 -10.41 -0.76
N PRO A 138 -9.80 -10.45 -0.50
CA PRO A 138 -10.77 -9.59 -1.15
C PRO A 138 -10.67 -8.19 -0.53
N THR A 139 -9.88 -7.34 -1.13
CA THR A 139 -9.74 -5.95 -0.69
C THR A 139 -9.94 -4.99 -1.85
N PRO A 140 -10.68 -3.90 -1.68
CA PRO A 140 -10.79 -2.85 -2.68
C PRO A 140 -9.44 -2.15 -2.89
N ALA A 141 -8.66 -2.04 -1.82
CA ALA A 141 -7.37 -1.37 -1.76
C ALA A 141 -6.24 -2.38 -1.49
N PHE A 142 -5.40 -2.62 -2.48
CA PHE A 142 -4.32 -3.60 -2.42
C PHE A 142 -3.23 -3.24 -1.39
N ASP A 143 -3.04 -1.97 -1.12
CA ASP A 143 -2.07 -1.45 -0.15
C ASP A 143 -2.29 -2.02 1.26
N GLN A 144 -3.55 -2.20 1.67
CA GLN A 144 -3.89 -2.77 2.98
C GLN A 144 -3.41 -4.22 3.15
N ALA A 145 -3.29 -4.98 2.06
CA ALA A 145 -2.80 -6.35 2.09
C ALA A 145 -1.29 -6.46 2.41
N LEU A 146 -0.55 -5.35 2.32
CA LEU A 146 0.88 -5.27 2.60
C LEU A 146 1.21 -5.09 4.07
N GLN A 147 0.24 -4.76 4.89
CA GLN A 147 0.44 -4.47 6.30
C GLN A 147 1.05 -5.67 7.03
N GLY A 148 2.18 -5.45 7.71
CA GLY A 148 2.90 -6.49 8.43
C GLY A 148 3.60 -7.55 7.55
N GLN A 149 3.74 -7.31 6.20
CA GLN A 149 4.41 -8.25 5.30
C GLN A 149 5.91 -7.95 5.10
N VAL A 150 6.33 -6.70 5.28
CA VAL A 150 7.69 -6.24 4.97
C VAL A 150 8.27 -5.44 6.15
N ALA A 151 9.44 -5.84 6.63
CA ALA A 151 10.18 -5.07 7.63
C ALA A 151 10.55 -3.68 7.07
N GLY A 152 10.36 -2.63 7.89
CA GLY A 152 10.64 -1.25 7.50
C GLY A 152 9.57 -0.58 6.63
N LEU A 153 8.49 -1.29 6.24
CA LEU A 153 7.31 -0.73 5.57
C LEU A 153 6.18 -0.56 6.58
N THR A 154 5.84 0.67 6.92
CA THR A 154 4.63 1.02 7.70
C THR A 154 3.47 1.18 6.74
N VAL A 155 2.38 0.47 6.98
CA VAL A 155 1.11 0.63 6.28
C VAL A 155 0.04 0.87 7.32
N LEU A 156 -0.63 2.02 7.25
CA LEU A 156 -1.71 2.41 8.15
C LEU A 156 -2.96 2.72 7.33
N SER A 157 -4.04 2.02 7.64
CA SER A 157 -5.34 2.34 7.05
C SER A 157 -5.86 3.62 7.67
N SER A 158 -5.98 4.69 6.89
CA SER A 158 -6.45 5.99 7.39
C SER A 158 -7.89 5.96 7.84
N THR A 159 -8.71 5.14 7.19
CA THR A 159 -10.15 4.98 7.43
C THR A 159 -10.58 3.58 6.98
N GLY A 160 -11.72 3.11 7.49
CA GLY A 160 -12.34 1.84 7.10
C GLY A 160 -13.21 1.92 5.85
N GLU A 161 -13.31 3.09 5.21
CA GLU A 161 -14.14 3.29 4.03
C GLU A 161 -13.65 2.42 2.85
N PRO A 162 -14.54 1.75 2.10
CA PRO A 162 -14.15 0.82 1.04
C PRO A 162 -13.27 1.41 -0.07
N SER A 163 -13.40 2.72 -0.35
CA SER A 163 -12.60 3.41 -1.39
C SER A 163 -11.24 3.94 -0.91
N ALA A 164 -10.98 3.88 0.39
CA ALA A 164 -9.83 4.55 1.01
C ALA A 164 -8.50 3.83 0.75
N SER A 165 -7.47 4.62 0.51
CA SER A 165 -6.08 4.19 0.39
C SER A 165 -5.37 4.17 1.74
N ALA A 166 -4.45 3.23 1.94
CA ALA A 166 -3.58 3.24 3.12
C ALA A 166 -2.43 4.25 2.97
N THR A 167 -1.98 4.81 4.08
CA THR A 167 -0.74 5.57 4.14
C THR A 167 0.44 4.62 4.25
N MET A 168 1.39 4.73 3.32
CA MET A 168 2.61 3.92 3.32
C MET A 168 3.85 4.79 3.56
N VAL A 169 4.74 4.31 4.42
CA VAL A 169 6.02 4.95 4.74
C VAL A 169 7.12 3.89 4.83
N ILE A 170 8.26 4.12 4.17
CA ILE A 170 9.42 3.23 4.20
C ILE A 170 10.53 3.86 5.04
N ARG A 171 10.98 3.14 6.11
CA ARG A 171 12.07 3.57 7.00
C ARG A 171 11.85 4.93 7.64
N GLY A 172 10.60 5.21 8.04
CA GLY A 172 10.21 6.44 8.72
C GLY A 172 9.99 7.63 7.79
N VAL A 173 9.43 8.69 8.36
CA VAL A 173 9.15 9.96 7.67
C VAL A 173 10.46 10.70 7.38
N ASN A 174 10.60 11.23 6.17
CA ASN A 174 11.86 11.79 5.68
C ASN A 174 11.79 13.28 5.35
N SER A 175 10.61 13.89 5.42
CA SER A 175 10.40 15.31 5.14
C SER A 175 9.37 15.92 6.09
N ILE A 176 9.42 17.22 6.29
CA ILE A 176 8.49 17.98 7.17
C ILE A 176 7.25 18.42 6.40
N ASN A 177 7.40 18.99 5.21
CA ASN A 177 6.32 19.55 4.40
C ASN A 177 6.18 18.90 3.00
N SER A 178 7.22 18.21 2.53
CA SER A 178 7.18 17.49 1.26
C SER A 178 6.50 16.12 1.39
N GLY A 179 6.06 15.54 0.28
CA GLY A 179 5.41 14.22 0.26
C GLY A 179 6.32 13.11 0.80
N THR A 180 5.76 12.20 1.60
CA THR A 180 6.47 11.10 2.27
C THR A 180 6.12 9.72 1.73
N ALA A 181 5.16 9.64 0.80
CA ALA A 181 4.76 8.39 0.15
C ALA A 181 5.89 7.82 -0.73
N PRO A 182 6.06 6.49 -0.80
CA PRO A 182 6.99 5.86 -1.73
C PRO A 182 6.59 6.10 -3.19
N LEU A 183 7.54 5.93 -4.09
CA LEU A 183 7.28 5.92 -5.53
C LEU A 183 6.69 4.56 -5.94
N TYR A 184 5.57 4.56 -6.66
CA TYR A 184 4.95 3.35 -7.19
C TYR A 184 5.30 3.17 -8.66
N ILE A 185 5.82 2.00 -9.01
CA ILE A 185 6.19 1.62 -10.38
C ILE A 185 5.39 0.38 -10.79
N VAL A 186 4.64 0.46 -11.88
CA VAL A 186 3.87 -0.65 -12.45
C VAL A 186 4.37 -0.94 -13.84
N ASP A 187 4.91 -2.14 -14.07
CA ASP A 187 5.50 -2.57 -15.34
C ASP A 187 6.50 -1.54 -15.92
N GLY A 188 7.27 -0.88 -15.03
CA GLY A 188 8.29 0.10 -15.39
C GLY A 188 7.80 1.54 -15.51
N VAL A 189 6.55 1.84 -15.20
CA VAL A 189 5.96 3.19 -15.27
C VAL A 189 5.60 3.69 -13.88
N ALA A 190 5.94 4.94 -13.61
CA ALA A 190 5.59 5.60 -12.36
C ALA A 190 4.11 6.03 -12.37
N ILE A 191 3.39 5.67 -11.30
CA ILE A 191 1.99 6.05 -11.07
C ILE A 191 1.85 6.79 -9.74
N SER A 192 0.70 7.45 -9.53
CA SER A 192 0.39 8.09 -8.25
C SER A 192 -0.03 7.07 -7.18
N ALA A 193 0.08 7.46 -5.91
CA ALA A 193 -0.41 6.64 -4.78
C ALA A 193 -1.93 6.39 -4.87
N SER A 194 -2.71 7.38 -5.31
CA SER A 194 -4.17 7.23 -5.50
C SER A 194 -4.55 6.27 -6.63
N ASP A 195 -3.64 6.06 -7.59
CA ASP A 195 -3.87 5.17 -8.72
C ASP A 195 -3.40 3.73 -8.46
N PHE A 196 -2.57 3.56 -7.44
CA PHE A 196 -2.12 2.25 -6.99
C PHE A 196 -3.29 1.30 -6.68
N ASN A 197 -4.34 1.79 -6.02
CA ASN A 197 -5.52 1.01 -5.67
C ASN A 197 -6.49 0.75 -6.85
N THR A 198 -6.20 1.28 -8.03
CA THR A 198 -6.97 0.94 -9.22
C THR A 198 -6.57 -0.41 -9.81
N ILE A 199 -5.42 -0.97 -9.40
CA ILE A 199 -4.93 -2.26 -9.89
C ILE A 199 -5.68 -3.39 -9.21
N ASN A 200 -6.17 -4.36 -10.00
CA ASN A 200 -6.74 -5.57 -9.44
C ASN A 200 -5.63 -6.42 -8.77
N PRO A 201 -5.74 -6.75 -7.48
CA PRO A 201 -4.75 -7.57 -6.78
C PRO A 201 -4.39 -8.89 -7.48
N SER A 202 -5.36 -9.50 -8.12
CA SER A 202 -5.18 -10.79 -8.82
C SER A 202 -4.35 -10.67 -10.11
N ASP A 203 -4.23 -9.47 -10.69
CA ASP A 203 -3.39 -9.20 -11.86
C ASP A 203 -1.91 -9.05 -11.50
N ILE A 204 -1.58 -8.97 -10.22
CA ILE A 204 -0.21 -8.81 -9.74
C ILE A 204 0.49 -10.17 -9.71
N GLU A 205 1.71 -10.22 -10.21
CA GLU A 205 2.59 -11.38 -10.13
C GLU A 205 3.53 -11.31 -8.91
N SER A 206 4.14 -10.16 -8.74
CA SER A 206 5.06 -9.89 -7.62
C SER A 206 5.15 -8.42 -7.32
N MET A 207 5.56 -8.13 -6.10
CA MET A 207 5.87 -6.79 -5.67
C MET A 207 7.20 -6.77 -4.94
N SER A 208 8.03 -5.78 -5.27
CA SER A 208 9.32 -5.54 -4.64
C SER A 208 9.35 -4.17 -3.97
N VAL A 209 9.76 -4.14 -2.71
CA VAL A 209 9.96 -2.91 -1.94
C VAL A 209 11.45 -2.62 -1.87
N LEU A 210 11.87 -1.53 -2.51
CA LEU A 210 13.25 -1.06 -2.59
C LEU A 210 13.46 -0.01 -1.50
N LYS A 211 14.42 -0.25 -0.60
CA LYS A 211 14.53 0.52 0.65
C LYS A 211 15.83 1.32 0.78
N ASP A 212 16.85 1.00 0.00
CA ASP A 212 18.19 1.59 0.10
C ASP A 212 18.64 2.35 -1.15
N ALA A 213 19.78 3.05 -1.07
CA ALA A 213 20.24 3.90 -2.15
C ALA A 213 20.67 3.12 -3.41
N SER A 214 21.26 1.93 -3.29
CA SER A 214 21.70 1.14 -4.46
C SER A 214 20.49 0.72 -5.31
N SER A 215 19.42 0.28 -4.67
CA SER A 215 18.20 -0.13 -5.36
C SER A 215 17.34 1.05 -5.84
N THR A 216 17.41 2.22 -5.18
CA THR A 216 16.51 3.35 -5.45
C THR A 216 17.12 4.49 -6.26
N SER A 217 18.47 4.69 -6.24
CA SER A 217 19.12 5.84 -6.89
C SER A 217 18.86 5.93 -8.39
N ILE A 218 18.69 4.81 -9.08
CA ILE A 218 18.38 4.78 -10.51
C ILE A 218 16.96 5.30 -10.83
N TYR A 219 16.06 5.37 -9.85
CA TYR A 219 14.77 6.06 -9.95
C TYR A 219 14.87 7.55 -9.56
N GLY A 220 16.01 7.98 -9.05
CA GLY A 220 16.44 9.38 -8.88
C GLY A 220 15.60 10.20 -7.93
N ALA A 221 15.15 11.30 -8.46
CA ALA A 221 14.52 12.42 -7.76
C ALA A 221 13.14 12.16 -7.14
N ARG A 222 12.60 10.97 -7.20
CA ARG A 222 11.34 10.56 -6.58
C ARG A 222 11.51 9.45 -5.55
N ALA A 223 12.72 8.93 -5.44
CA ALA A 223 12.97 7.68 -4.75
C ALA A 223 13.49 7.84 -3.31
N ALA A 224 13.59 9.08 -2.82
CA ALA A 224 14.03 9.34 -1.44
C ALA A 224 13.15 8.63 -0.38
N ASN A 225 11.86 8.45 -0.66
CA ASN A 225 10.93 7.76 0.25
C ASN A 225 10.86 6.24 0.00
N GLY A 226 11.78 5.68 -0.83
CA GLY A 226 11.73 4.30 -1.28
C GLY A 226 10.87 4.08 -2.52
N VAL A 227 10.89 2.86 -3.06
CA VAL A 227 10.16 2.51 -4.30
C VAL A 227 9.42 1.19 -4.11
N ILE A 228 8.17 1.13 -4.55
CA ILE A 228 7.39 -0.09 -4.64
C ILE A 228 7.23 -0.45 -6.12
N VAL A 229 7.84 -1.56 -6.54
CA VAL A 229 7.80 -2.04 -7.92
C VAL A 229 6.81 -3.20 -8.02
N ILE A 230 5.85 -3.07 -8.91
CA ILE A 230 4.82 -4.06 -9.19
C ILE A 230 5.05 -4.63 -10.57
N THR A 231 5.09 -5.96 -10.63
CA THR A 231 5.09 -6.71 -11.88
C THR A 231 3.74 -7.38 -12.04
N THR A 232 3.13 -7.23 -13.20
CA THR A 232 1.85 -7.83 -13.50
C THR A 232 2.00 -9.16 -14.22
N ARG A 233 0.97 -10.00 -14.12
CA ARG A 233 0.97 -11.37 -14.66
C ARG A 233 1.13 -11.39 -16.18
N ARG A 234 1.84 -12.42 -16.64
CA ARG A 234 2.04 -12.76 -18.07
C ARG A 234 1.73 -14.23 -18.29
N GLY A 235 1.48 -14.61 -19.53
CA GLY A 235 1.38 -16.02 -19.90
C GLY A 235 2.72 -16.73 -19.70
N ARG A 236 2.68 -17.96 -19.18
CA ARG A 236 3.89 -18.77 -18.93
C ARG A 236 3.81 -20.16 -19.52
N GLU A 237 2.61 -20.65 -19.75
CA GLU A 237 2.38 -22.03 -20.22
C GLU A 237 2.13 -22.05 -21.73
N ASP A 238 2.63 -23.07 -22.41
CA ASP A 238 2.45 -23.29 -23.85
C ASP A 238 0.98 -23.58 -24.20
N LYS A 239 0.15 -23.95 -23.23
CA LYS A 239 -1.28 -24.16 -23.41
C LYS A 239 -2.04 -23.00 -22.74
N PRO A 240 -3.09 -22.48 -23.40
CA PRO A 240 -3.97 -21.51 -22.79
C PRO A 240 -4.57 -22.03 -21.49
N SER A 241 -4.42 -21.29 -20.40
CA SER A 241 -5.07 -21.55 -19.13
C SER A 241 -6.20 -20.55 -18.90
N VAL A 242 -7.37 -21.02 -18.49
CA VAL A 242 -8.51 -20.19 -18.11
C VAL A 242 -8.73 -20.36 -16.62
N SER A 243 -8.78 -19.25 -15.90
CA SER A 243 -9.02 -19.22 -14.46
C SER A 243 -10.21 -18.34 -14.13
N TYR A 244 -11.07 -18.83 -13.24
CA TYR A 244 -12.15 -18.07 -12.64
C TYR A 244 -11.96 -18.03 -11.14
N LYS A 245 -12.17 -16.87 -10.54
CA LYS A 245 -12.17 -16.65 -9.11
C LYS A 245 -13.44 -15.92 -8.71
N GLY A 246 -14.19 -16.50 -7.80
CA GLY A 246 -15.39 -15.90 -7.21
C GLY A 246 -15.26 -15.80 -5.71
N GLN A 247 -15.67 -14.67 -5.14
CA GLN A 247 -15.67 -14.42 -3.68
C GLN A 247 -16.97 -13.73 -3.31
N MET A 248 -17.55 -14.12 -2.19
CA MET A 248 -18.71 -13.46 -1.60
C MET A 248 -18.50 -13.36 -0.09
N GLY A 249 -18.93 -12.27 0.51
CA GLY A 249 -18.72 -12.05 1.93
C GLY A 249 -19.63 -11.01 2.53
N VAL A 250 -19.49 -10.84 3.83
CA VAL A 250 -20.19 -9.83 4.62
C VAL A 250 -19.16 -9.09 5.47
N SER A 251 -19.42 -7.80 5.64
CA SER A 251 -18.62 -6.91 6.48
C SER A 251 -19.49 -6.40 7.64
N SER A 252 -18.88 -6.25 8.82
CA SER A 252 -19.48 -5.67 10.00
C SER A 252 -18.48 -4.77 10.72
N ILE A 253 -18.96 -3.86 11.58
CA ILE A 253 -18.08 -3.00 12.35
C ILE A 253 -17.20 -3.82 13.30
N ALA A 254 -15.92 -3.42 13.40
CA ALA A 254 -15.02 -3.91 14.44
C ALA A 254 -15.10 -2.95 15.63
N TYR A 255 -15.99 -3.25 16.60
CA TYR A 255 -16.17 -2.39 17.77
C TYR A 255 -14.85 -2.16 18.50
N GLY A 256 -14.60 -0.88 18.85
CA GLY A 256 -13.58 -0.45 19.78
C GLY A 256 -14.05 -0.48 21.25
N ASN A 257 -13.32 0.25 22.12
CA ASN A 257 -13.59 0.31 23.56
C ASN A 257 -14.54 1.47 23.94
N TRP A 258 -15.59 1.68 23.18
CA TRP A 258 -16.56 2.76 23.48
C TRP A 258 -17.45 2.42 24.67
N ASP A 259 -17.57 3.37 25.56
CA ASP A 259 -18.44 3.28 26.73
C ASP A 259 -19.31 4.55 26.81
N LEU A 260 -20.35 4.57 25.98
CA LEU A 260 -21.33 5.66 25.94
C LEU A 260 -22.48 5.39 26.90
N MET A 261 -23.05 6.45 27.45
CA MET A 261 -24.24 6.36 28.32
C MET A 261 -25.43 5.79 27.56
N ASN A 262 -26.09 4.79 28.15
CA ASN A 262 -27.44 4.38 27.79
C ASN A 262 -28.47 5.39 28.34
N THR A 263 -29.73 5.23 27.99
CA THR A 263 -30.81 6.16 28.39
C THR A 263 -30.90 6.33 29.90
N ALA A 264 -30.83 5.25 30.68
CA ALA A 264 -30.92 5.34 32.13
C ALA A 264 -29.74 6.13 32.73
N GLN A 265 -28.53 5.83 32.29
CA GLN A 265 -27.32 6.54 32.70
C GLN A 265 -27.32 8.01 32.26
N ARG A 266 -27.81 8.28 31.04
CA ARG A 266 -27.91 9.65 30.53
C ARG A 266 -28.93 10.48 31.34
N ILE A 267 -30.11 9.95 31.65
CA ILE A 267 -31.13 10.60 32.50
C ILE A 267 -30.57 10.82 33.91
N GLN A 268 -29.83 9.84 34.48
CA GLN A 268 -29.15 10.02 35.76
C GLN A 268 -28.18 11.19 35.72
N TYR A 269 -27.31 11.21 34.70
CA TYR A 269 -26.32 12.28 34.51
C TYR A 269 -26.99 13.66 34.39
N GLU A 270 -28.04 13.80 33.56
CA GLU A 270 -28.77 15.05 33.36
C GLU A 270 -29.41 15.57 34.66
N LYS A 271 -30.00 14.69 35.47
CA LYS A 271 -30.54 15.03 36.78
C LYS A 271 -29.41 15.50 37.73
N GLU A 272 -28.28 14.79 37.75
CA GLU A 272 -27.17 15.13 38.62
C GLU A 272 -26.51 16.47 38.29
N ILE A 273 -26.52 16.90 37.02
CA ILE A 273 -25.93 18.19 36.57
C ILE A 273 -26.93 19.33 36.42
N GLY A 274 -28.21 19.10 36.78
CA GLY A 274 -29.23 20.14 36.75
C GLY A 274 -29.81 20.46 35.37
N LEU A 275 -29.71 19.56 34.38
CA LEU A 275 -30.31 19.70 33.05
C LEU A 275 -31.73 19.13 32.98
N SER A 276 -32.42 18.93 34.10
CA SER A 276 -33.71 18.28 34.19
C SER A 276 -34.87 19.18 33.85
N ASP A 277 -34.73 20.48 33.78
CA ASP A 277 -35.80 21.45 33.62
C ASP A 277 -36.49 21.31 32.25
N GLY A 278 -37.81 21.05 32.28
CA GLY A 278 -38.64 20.89 31.09
C GLY A 278 -38.54 19.52 30.37
N GLN A 279 -37.79 18.58 30.90
CA GLN A 279 -37.65 17.24 30.32
C GLN A 279 -38.72 16.27 30.84
N ASN A 280 -39.39 15.54 29.93
CA ASN A 280 -40.33 14.48 30.28
C ASN A 280 -39.58 13.12 30.34
N TYR A 281 -38.90 12.86 31.45
CA TYR A 281 -38.11 11.63 31.61
C TYR A 281 -38.97 10.35 31.64
N ASP A 282 -40.27 10.41 32.04
CA ASP A 282 -41.16 9.27 31.96
C ASP A 282 -41.44 8.85 30.51
N TYR A 283 -41.42 9.80 29.60
CA TYR A 283 -41.52 9.54 28.17
C TYR A 283 -40.18 9.06 27.61
N LEU A 284 -39.08 9.77 27.89
CA LEU A 284 -37.76 9.50 27.34
C LEU A 284 -37.17 8.14 27.78
N SER A 285 -37.46 7.73 29.04
CA SER A 285 -37.00 6.44 29.59
C SER A 285 -37.56 5.21 28.90
N LYS A 286 -38.59 5.34 28.04
CA LYS A 286 -39.18 4.26 27.27
C LYS A 286 -38.39 3.85 26.04
N THR A 287 -37.39 4.64 25.67
CA THR A 287 -36.56 4.43 24.48
C THR A 287 -35.11 4.34 24.91
N ASP A 288 -34.40 3.33 24.42
CA ASP A 288 -32.97 3.17 24.60
C ASP A 288 -32.36 2.65 23.30
N VAL A 289 -31.69 3.53 22.56
CA VAL A 289 -31.13 3.27 21.24
C VAL A 289 -29.62 3.15 21.35
N ASN A 290 -29.09 2.01 20.96
CA ASN A 290 -27.70 1.90 20.63
C ASN A 290 -27.48 2.51 19.23
N TRP A 291 -26.97 3.73 19.17
CA TRP A 291 -26.76 4.44 17.92
C TRP A 291 -25.71 3.81 17.01
N LEU A 292 -24.73 3.04 17.56
CA LEU A 292 -23.81 2.23 16.74
C LEU A 292 -24.60 1.20 15.92
N ASP A 293 -25.49 0.45 16.56
CA ASP A 293 -26.29 -0.57 15.89
C ASP A 293 -27.36 0.04 14.96
N ALA A 294 -27.84 1.25 15.28
CA ALA A 294 -28.84 1.96 14.47
C ALA A 294 -28.20 2.51 13.17
N VAL A 295 -26.95 2.92 13.21
CA VAL A 295 -26.25 3.55 12.08
C VAL A 295 -25.50 2.53 11.24
N PHE A 296 -24.69 1.67 11.87
CA PHE A 296 -23.79 0.81 11.11
C PHE A 296 -24.45 -0.51 10.68
N ASN A 297 -24.23 -0.88 9.44
CA ASN A 297 -24.69 -2.14 8.86
C ASN A 297 -23.78 -3.28 9.30
N ASP A 298 -24.31 -4.29 9.96
CA ASP A 298 -23.60 -5.48 10.42
C ASP A 298 -23.50 -6.60 9.35
N ARG A 299 -24.11 -6.39 8.16
CA ARG A 299 -24.17 -7.34 7.04
C ARG A 299 -23.94 -6.65 5.70
N ALA A 300 -23.03 -5.69 5.65
CA ALA A 300 -22.65 -5.03 4.40
C ALA A 300 -22.07 -6.07 3.43
N MET A 301 -22.67 -6.21 2.25
CA MET A 301 -22.33 -7.26 1.27
C MET A 301 -21.05 -6.92 0.53
N LEU A 302 -20.30 -7.98 0.19
CA LEU A 302 -19.10 -7.90 -0.64
C LEU A 302 -19.16 -9.03 -1.66
N GLN A 303 -18.82 -8.71 -2.93
CA GLN A 303 -18.63 -9.71 -3.97
C GLN A 303 -17.49 -9.33 -4.91
N SER A 304 -16.77 -10.35 -5.39
CA SER A 304 -15.69 -10.21 -6.37
C SER A 304 -15.75 -11.37 -7.36
N HIS A 305 -15.70 -11.06 -8.64
CA HIS A 305 -15.68 -12.02 -9.72
C HIS A 305 -14.58 -11.67 -10.70
N GLU A 306 -13.76 -12.62 -11.05
CA GLU A 306 -12.66 -12.45 -11.97
C GLU A 306 -12.53 -13.64 -12.89
N ILE A 307 -12.29 -13.33 -14.15
CA ILE A 307 -11.92 -14.32 -15.17
C ILE A 307 -10.62 -13.90 -15.82
N SER A 308 -9.69 -14.84 -16.00
CA SER A 308 -8.44 -14.57 -16.70
C SER A 308 -8.10 -15.69 -17.68
N VAL A 309 -7.43 -15.30 -18.76
CA VAL A 309 -6.90 -16.20 -19.80
C VAL A 309 -5.42 -15.86 -19.99
N ALA A 310 -4.56 -16.85 -19.85
CA ALA A 310 -3.12 -16.70 -20.01
C ALA A 310 -2.57 -17.78 -20.94
N GLY A 311 -1.56 -17.43 -21.74
CA GLY A 311 -0.87 -18.40 -22.56
C GLY A 311 0.43 -17.83 -23.13
N ALA A 312 1.34 -18.71 -23.46
CA ALA A 312 2.61 -18.37 -24.11
C ALA A 312 2.90 -19.37 -25.24
N SER A 313 3.68 -18.93 -26.18
CA SER A 313 4.32 -19.74 -27.21
C SER A 313 5.74 -19.20 -27.44
N ASP A 314 6.53 -19.83 -28.28
CA ASP A 314 7.85 -19.33 -28.66
C ASP A 314 7.85 -17.87 -29.13
N LYS A 315 6.76 -17.40 -29.70
CA LYS A 315 6.66 -16.07 -30.33
C LYS A 315 5.71 -15.12 -29.64
N THR A 316 4.72 -15.61 -28.91
CA THR A 316 3.63 -14.80 -28.37
C THR A 316 3.43 -15.10 -26.89
N ASN A 317 3.25 -14.07 -26.10
CA ASN A 317 2.89 -14.16 -24.70
C ASN A 317 1.70 -13.23 -24.46
N TYR A 318 0.66 -13.74 -23.78
CA TYR A 318 -0.53 -12.94 -23.49
C TYR A 318 -1.13 -13.29 -22.13
N PHE A 319 -1.70 -12.27 -21.51
CA PHE A 319 -2.55 -12.37 -20.33
C PHE A 319 -3.70 -11.38 -20.48
N ILE A 320 -4.92 -11.86 -20.30
CA ILE A 320 -6.15 -11.05 -20.35
C ILE A 320 -6.95 -11.36 -19.11
N SER A 321 -7.39 -10.36 -18.38
CA SER A 321 -8.30 -10.53 -17.23
C SER A 321 -9.43 -9.52 -17.28
N GLY A 322 -10.61 -9.94 -16.79
CA GLY A 322 -11.75 -9.08 -16.53
C GLY A 322 -12.23 -9.30 -15.11
N GLY A 323 -12.42 -8.22 -14.36
CA GLY A 323 -12.81 -8.26 -12.96
C GLY A 323 -13.98 -7.35 -12.64
N TYR A 324 -14.88 -7.84 -11.77
CA TYR A 324 -15.93 -7.07 -11.12
C TYR A 324 -15.78 -7.18 -9.62
N TYR A 325 -15.82 -6.06 -8.92
CA TYR A 325 -15.78 -5.96 -7.47
C TYR A 325 -16.87 -5.01 -7.00
N ASN A 326 -17.65 -5.41 -6.01
CA ASN A 326 -18.63 -4.56 -5.35
C ASN A 326 -18.58 -4.79 -3.83
N GLN A 327 -18.55 -3.72 -3.08
CA GLN A 327 -18.60 -3.72 -1.62
C GLN A 327 -19.49 -2.61 -1.13
N ASP A 328 -20.54 -2.98 -0.38
CA ASP A 328 -21.29 -2.04 0.41
C ASP A 328 -20.48 -1.64 1.65
N GLY A 329 -20.51 -0.39 2.02
CA GLY A 329 -19.89 0.08 3.25
C GLY A 329 -20.67 -0.30 4.50
N ILE A 330 -19.97 -0.38 5.63
CA ILE A 330 -20.61 -0.59 6.94
C ILE A 330 -21.34 0.66 7.43
N ALA A 331 -20.91 1.88 7.03
CA ALA A 331 -21.69 3.09 7.23
C ALA A 331 -22.64 3.30 6.06
N PRO A 332 -23.90 3.70 6.31
CA PRO A 332 -24.86 3.94 5.25
C PRO A 332 -24.37 5.07 4.33
N GLY A 333 -24.73 4.99 3.04
CA GLY A 333 -24.29 5.95 2.03
C GLY A 333 -22.87 5.78 1.54
N SER A 334 -22.18 4.72 1.94
CA SER A 334 -20.87 4.37 1.41
C SER A 334 -20.91 3.08 0.59
N SER A 335 -20.26 3.06 -0.56
CA SER A 335 -20.12 1.88 -1.41
C SER A 335 -18.97 2.06 -2.40
N PHE A 336 -18.44 0.95 -2.87
CA PHE A 336 -17.39 0.92 -3.88
C PHE A 336 -17.66 -0.17 -4.90
N GLU A 337 -17.76 0.21 -6.17
CA GLU A 337 -17.89 -0.71 -7.30
C GLU A 337 -16.75 -0.47 -8.29
N ARG A 338 -16.13 -1.55 -8.78
CA ARG A 338 -15.06 -1.49 -9.76
C ARG A 338 -15.21 -2.52 -10.86
N PHE A 339 -15.12 -2.07 -12.11
CA PHE A 339 -14.90 -2.91 -13.28
C PHE A 339 -13.47 -2.73 -13.75
N SER A 340 -12.74 -3.80 -13.95
CA SER A 340 -11.35 -3.80 -14.41
C SER A 340 -11.17 -4.70 -15.62
N LEU A 341 -10.33 -4.25 -16.57
CA LEU A 341 -9.90 -5.02 -17.71
C LEU A 341 -8.39 -4.84 -17.88
N ARG A 342 -7.67 -5.95 -17.89
CA ARG A 342 -6.24 -5.96 -18.17
C ARG A 342 -5.95 -6.76 -19.44
N TYR A 343 -5.00 -6.24 -20.21
CA TYR A 343 -4.48 -6.86 -21.42
C TYR A 343 -2.97 -6.67 -21.48
N ASN A 344 -2.22 -7.76 -21.34
CA ASN A 344 -0.77 -7.81 -21.50
C ASN A 344 -0.47 -8.69 -22.70
N PHE A 345 0.25 -8.16 -23.68
CA PHE A 345 0.59 -8.84 -24.90
C PHE A 345 2.02 -8.54 -25.32
N GLU A 346 2.75 -9.59 -25.68
CA GLU A 346 4.11 -9.47 -26.23
C GLU A 346 4.25 -10.40 -27.44
N GLN A 347 4.81 -9.88 -28.52
CA GLN A 347 5.04 -10.59 -29.77
C GLN A 347 6.50 -10.46 -30.20
N LYS A 348 7.19 -11.58 -30.36
CA LYS A 348 8.49 -11.63 -31.04
C LYS A 348 8.24 -11.62 -32.55
N LEU A 349 8.48 -10.47 -33.17
CA LEU A 349 8.35 -10.29 -34.63
C LEU A 349 9.43 -11.03 -35.39
N THR A 350 10.64 -11.02 -34.81
CA THR A 350 11.81 -11.80 -35.28
C THR A 350 12.58 -12.34 -34.06
N LYS A 351 13.66 -13.12 -34.28
CA LYS A 351 14.57 -13.53 -33.19
C LYS A 351 15.25 -12.34 -32.47
N LYS A 352 15.22 -11.15 -33.07
CA LYS A 352 15.91 -9.94 -32.59
C LYS A 352 14.97 -8.80 -32.21
N LEU A 353 13.70 -8.85 -32.61
CA LEU A 353 12.76 -7.75 -32.42
C LEU A 353 11.50 -8.26 -31.75
N SER A 354 11.15 -7.67 -30.61
CA SER A 354 9.91 -7.88 -29.87
C SER A 354 9.15 -6.57 -29.72
N VAL A 355 7.84 -6.65 -29.73
CA VAL A 355 6.94 -5.53 -29.41
C VAL A 355 5.95 -6.00 -28.36
N GLY A 356 5.50 -5.09 -27.51
CA GLY A 356 4.49 -5.44 -26.52
C GLY A 356 3.67 -4.24 -26.09
N ILE A 357 2.51 -4.56 -25.51
CA ILE A 357 1.60 -3.59 -24.91
C ILE A 357 1.00 -4.18 -23.64
N ASN A 358 1.01 -3.40 -22.58
CA ASN A 358 0.34 -3.69 -21.32
C ASN A 358 -0.67 -2.58 -21.06
N THR A 359 -1.94 -2.93 -20.92
CA THR A 359 -3.01 -1.96 -20.70
C THR A 359 -3.88 -2.38 -19.54
N ASN A 360 -4.23 -1.44 -18.68
CA ASN A 360 -5.21 -1.59 -17.61
C ASN A 360 -6.28 -0.52 -17.74
N PHE A 361 -7.53 -0.94 -17.88
CA PHE A 361 -8.70 -0.06 -17.83
C PHE A 361 -9.46 -0.29 -16.54
N ASN A 362 -9.94 0.79 -15.93
CA ASN A 362 -10.68 0.76 -14.70
C ASN A 362 -11.84 1.75 -14.75
N PHE A 363 -13.00 1.29 -14.30
CA PHE A 363 -14.15 2.14 -14.04
C PHE A 363 -14.58 1.93 -12.59
N GLN A 364 -14.79 3.00 -11.85
CA GLN A 364 -15.21 2.96 -10.46
C GLN A 364 -16.43 3.85 -10.24
N ASN A 365 -17.41 3.32 -9.51
CA ASN A 365 -18.46 4.08 -8.86
C ASN A 365 -18.16 4.11 -7.36
N ILE A 366 -18.13 5.30 -6.78
CA ILE A 366 -17.80 5.50 -5.39
C ILE A 366 -18.92 6.34 -4.76
N GLN A 367 -19.46 5.85 -3.66
CA GLN A 367 -20.30 6.64 -2.79
C GLN A 367 -19.58 6.73 -1.44
N GLN A 368 -19.39 7.96 -0.94
CA GLN A 368 -18.62 8.22 0.27
C GLN A 368 -19.54 8.66 1.41
N ALA A 369 -19.24 8.15 2.61
CA ALA A 369 -19.81 8.69 3.83
C ALA A 369 -19.02 9.93 4.27
N ASP A 370 -19.70 10.91 4.84
CA ASP A 370 -19.02 12.06 5.46
C ASP A 370 -18.40 11.64 6.80
N GLU A 371 -17.10 11.85 6.96
CA GLU A 371 -16.32 11.54 8.15
C GLU A 371 -15.48 12.74 8.63
N GLY A 372 -15.02 12.69 9.89
CA GLY A 372 -14.19 13.75 10.48
C GLY A 372 -14.95 14.99 10.92
N SER A 373 -16.27 15.00 10.77
CA SER A 373 -17.17 16.09 11.20
C SER A 373 -17.79 15.78 12.57
N TYR A 374 -17.84 16.75 13.46
CA TYR A 374 -18.49 16.63 14.77
C TYR A 374 -19.91 17.19 14.80
N THR A 375 -20.63 17.03 13.72
CA THR A 375 -22.06 17.42 13.61
C THR A 375 -22.96 16.22 13.83
N LEU A 376 -24.12 16.43 14.45
CA LEU A 376 -25.11 15.36 14.67
C LEU A 376 -25.87 14.95 13.40
N VAL A 377 -25.63 15.62 12.28
CA VAL A 377 -26.28 15.31 11.00
C VAL A 377 -25.56 14.19 10.24
N THR A 378 -24.27 13.98 10.48
CA THR A 378 -23.53 12.91 9.80
C THR A 378 -23.68 11.58 10.57
N PRO A 379 -23.94 10.45 9.89
CA PRO A 379 -24.20 9.17 10.56
C PRO A 379 -23.06 8.72 11.49
N ILE A 380 -21.81 8.89 11.08
CA ILE A 380 -20.63 8.46 11.87
C ILE A 380 -20.54 9.22 13.19
N SER A 381 -20.71 10.55 13.16
CA SER A 381 -20.73 11.37 14.37
C SER A 381 -21.97 11.13 15.22
N ALA A 382 -23.11 10.93 14.59
CA ALA A 382 -24.37 10.64 15.30
C ALA A 382 -24.28 9.29 16.04
N ALA A 383 -23.61 8.28 15.48
CA ALA A 383 -23.40 7.01 16.15
C ALA A 383 -22.74 7.18 17.52
N ARG A 384 -21.93 8.23 17.71
CA ARG A 384 -21.24 8.53 18.96
C ARG A 384 -21.96 9.55 19.82
N PHE A 385 -22.51 10.61 19.22
CA PHE A 385 -22.91 11.80 19.96
C PHE A 385 -24.42 11.98 20.08
N MET A 386 -25.22 11.20 19.35
CA MET A 386 -26.68 11.29 19.44
C MET A 386 -27.16 10.70 20.78
N LEU A 387 -28.14 11.36 21.38
CA LEU A 387 -28.71 10.95 22.67
C LEU A 387 -29.49 9.62 22.54
N PRO A 388 -29.33 8.68 23.48
CA PRO A 388 -29.83 7.31 23.34
C PRO A 388 -31.36 7.20 23.43
N TYR A 389 -32.08 8.22 23.91
CA TYR A 389 -33.53 8.23 23.98
C TYR A 389 -34.21 8.77 22.71
N TRP A 390 -33.46 9.11 21.64
CA TRP A 390 -33.99 9.46 20.33
C TRP A 390 -33.89 8.30 19.35
N ASN A 391 -35.06 7.84 18.84
CA ASN A 391 -35.08 6.72 17.89
C ASN A 391 -35.15 7.26 16.45
N PRO A 392 -34.18 6.84 15.56
CA PRO A 392 -34.20 7.26 14.15
C PRO A 392 -35.34 6.61 13.34
N PHE A 393 -36.05 5.62 13.89
CA PHE A 393 -37.12 4.88 13.21
C PHE A 393 -38.47 5.07 13.91
N LYS A 394 -39.51 5.03 13.10
CA LYS A 394 -40.91 4.94 13.58
C LYS A 394 -41.22 3.49 14.02
N SER A 395 -42.41 3.30 14.62
CA SER A 395 -42.87 1.98 15.07
C SER A 395 -43.08 0.96 13.93
N ASP A 396 -43.27 1.43 12.71
CA ASP A 396 -43.40 0.61 11.50
C ASP A 396 -42.04 0.28 10.83
N GLY A 397 -40.92 0.75 11.40
CA GLY A 397 -39.58 0.56 10.89
C GLY A 397 -39.12 1.55 9.81
N SER A 398 -40.00 2.48 9.37
CA SER A 398 -39.61 3.57 8.47
C SER A 398 -38.82 4.65 9.23
N LEU A 399 -38.01 5.43 8.50
CA LEU A 399 -37.23 6.54 9.10
C LEU A 399 -38.20 7.58 9.72
N ALA A 400 -37.84 8.01 10.91
CA ALA A 400 -38.46 9.17 11.53
C ALA A 400 -38.03 10.43 10.77
N SER A 401 -38.99 11.26 10.36
CA SER A 401 -38.74 12.40 9.48
C SER A 401 -38.98 13.73 10.17
N ILE A 402 -38.13 14.70 9.86
CA ILE A 402 -38.38 16.09 10.25
C ILE A 402 -39.52 16.68 9.43
N ASN A 403 -39.73 16.21 8.19
CA ASN A 403 -40.78 16.69 7.30
C ASN A 403 -42.19 16.44 7.81
N ASP A 404 -42.44 15.28 8.44
CA ASP A 404 -43.73 14.90 9.01
C ASP A 404 -43.81 15.09 10.53
N GLY A 405 -42.74 15.62 11.13
CA GLY A 405 -42.64 15.86 12.56
C GLY A 405 -42.55 14.60 13.42
N SER A 406 -42.28 13.44 12.84
CA SER A 406 -42.06 12.19 13.59
C SER A 406 -40.67 12.14 14.23
N TRP A 407 -39.66 12.82 13.67
CA TRP A 407 -38.37 13.01 14.32
C TRP A 407 -38.51 13.93 15.53
N LYS A 408 -38.15 13.45 16.70
CA LYS A 408 -38.21 14.17 17.98
C LYS A 408 -36.85 14.51 18.56
N GLY A 409 -35.78 14.05 17.92
CA GLY A 409 -34.41 14.28 18.38
C GLY A 409 -33.93 15.68 18.08
N GLN A 410 -32.73 15.94 18.58
CA GLN A 410 -32.03 17.19 18.34
C GLN A 410 -31.54 17.28 16.91
N GLY A 411 -31.68 18.45 16.30
CA GLY A 411 -31.23 18.67 14.92
C GLY A 411 -32.03 17.82 13.92
N GLN A 412 -31.37 17.15 13.06
CA GLN A 412 -31.90 16.33 11.97
C GLN A 412 -31.68 14.84 12.25
N ASN A 413 -32.56 13.97 11.72
CA ASN A 413 -32.28 12.53 11.71
C ASN A 413 -31.10 12.25 10.75
N PRO A 414 -29.98 11.74 11.24
CA PRO A 414 -28.75 11.56 10.40
C PRO A 414 -28.97 10.57 9.26
N LEU A 415 -29.82 9.58 9.40
CA LEU A 415 -30.11 8.61 8.35
C LEU A 415 -31.01 9.24 7.27
N GLU A 416 -32.02 10.05 7.66
CA GLU A 416 -32.84 10.82 6.72
C GLU A 416 -31.97 11.88 5.98
N TRP A 417 -31.07 12.55 6.70
CA TRP A 417 -30.12 13.52 6.09
C TRP A 417 -29.32 12.90 4.96
N LEU A 418 -28.80 11.69 5.17
CA LEU A 418 -27.98 10.99 4.19
C LEU A 418 -28.74 10.66 2.91
N GLU A 419 -30.00 10.21 3.03
CA GLU A 419 -30.85 9.93 1.85
C GLU A 419 -31.13 11.19 1.04
N ASN A 420 -31.18 12.36 1.71
CA ASN A 420 -31.46 13.64 1.07
C ASN A 420 -30.21 14.42 0.63
N ASN A 421 -29.00 13.92 0.94
CA ASN A 421 -27.73 14.57 0.61
C ASN A 421 -26.70 13.58 0.03
N PRO A 422 -27.00 12.93 -1.12
CA PRO A 422 -26.09 11.95 -1.71
C PRO A 422 -24.80 12.59 -2.26
N LEU A 423 -23.66 11.93 -2.03
CA LEU A 423 -22.34 12.28 -2.54
C LEU A 423 -21.77 11.09 -3.34
N LYS A 424 -21.52 11.29 -4.63
CA LYS A 424 -21.09 10.23 -5.56
C LYS A 424 -19.95 10.67 -6.45
N TYR A 425 -19.04 9.74 -6.76
CA TYR A 425 -17.96 9.92 -7.71
C TYR A 425 -17.95 8.80 -8.73
N LYS A 426 -17.56 9.16 -9.96
CA LYS A 426 -17.22 8.19 -11.02
C LYS A 426 -15.80 8.46 -11.47
N LYS A 427 -14.98 7.41 -11.49
CA LYS A 427 -13.60 7.51 -11.94
C LYS A 427 -13.35 6.54 -13.09
N TYR A 428 -12.80 7.07 -14.18
CA TYR A 428 -12.30 6.32 -15.33
C TYR A 428 -10.79 6.41 -15.34
N LYS A 429 -10.13 5.27 -15.44
CA LYS A 429 -8.67 5.18 -15.43
C LYS A 429 -8.19 4.31 -16.57
N ALA A 430 -7.15 4.76 -17.29
CA ALA A 430 -6.46 3.97 -18.30
C ALA A 430 -4.95 4.14 -18.15
N LEU A 431 -4.24 3.04 -17.92
CA LEU A 431 -2.78 2.97 -17.95
C LEU A 431 -2.38 2.07 -19.12
N SER A 432 -1.72 2.62 -20.12
CA SER A 432 -1.23 1.88 -21.29
C SER A 432 0.27 2.06 -21.44
N VAL A 433 0.99 0.95 -21.64
CA VAL A 433 2.44 0.89 -21.79
C VAL A 433 2.78 0.12 -23.05
N GLY A 434 3.26 0.79 -24.07
CA GLY A 434 3.76 0.18 -25.30
C GLY A 434 5.29 0.12 -25.30
N PHE A 435 5.90 -0.94 -25.81
CA PHE A 435 7.34 -1.04 -25.93
C PHE A 435 7.82 -1.75 -27.19
N VAL A 436 9.01 -1.38 -27.61
CA VAL A 436 9.78 -2.06 -28.65
C VAL A 436 11.13 -2.45 -28.06
N GLU A 437 11.50 -3.71 -28.20
CA GLU A 437 12.78 -4.25 -27.75
C GLU A 437 13.53 -4.85 -28.93
N TRP A 438 14.75 -4.37 -29.15
CA TRP A 438 15.62 -4.83 -30.23
C TRP A 438 16.93 -5.38 -29.69
N LYS A 439 17.27 -6.62 -30.06
CA LYS A 439 18.50 -7.31 -29.74
C LYS A 439 19.35 -7.52 -31.01
N PRO A 440 20.10 -6.51 -31.47
CA PRO A 440 20.93 -6.62 -32.67
C PRO A 440 21.96 -7.73 -32.56
N ILE A 441 22.52 -7.93 -31.38
CA ILE A 441 23.40 -9.05 -30.98
C ILE A 441 22.92 -9.60 -29.63
N SER A 442 23.32 -10.82 -29.27
CA SER A 442 22.84 -11.52 -28.07
C SER A 442 23.04 -10.74 -26.77
N ASN A 443 24.09 -9.93 -26.70
CA ASN A 443 24.56 -9.24 -25.50
C ASN A 443 24.07 -7.80 -25.40
N LEU A 444 23.44 -7.24 -26.44
CA LEU A 444 22.99 -5.86 -26.50
C LEU A 444 21.46 -5.81 -26.64
N THR A 445 20.79 -5.18 -25.70
CA THR A 445 19.36 -4.93 -25.74
C THR A 445 19.09 -3.43 -25.78
N LEU A 446 18.35 -2.99 -26.79
CA LEU A 446 17.83 -1.65 -26.94
C LEU A 446 16.32 -1.70 -26.71
N ARG A 447 15.81 -0.90 -25.77
CA ARG A 447 14.37 -0.85 -25.48
C ARG A 447 13.89 0.59 -25.44
N SER A 448 12.83 0.84 -26.18
CA SER A 448 12.05 2.10 -26.12
C SER A 448 10.67 1.77 -25.62
N GLN A 449 10.20 2.52 -24.63
CA GLN A 449 8.90 2.34 -23.98
C GLN A 449 8.20 3.69 -23.89
N ALA A 450 6.92 3.74 -24.27
CA ALA A 450 6.05 4.89 -24.09
C ALA A 450 4.86 4.49 -23.26
N SER A 451 4.46 5.34 -22.33
CA SER A 451 3.29 5.11 -21.48
C SER A 451 2.38 6.34 -21.44
N MET A 452 1.10 6.07 -21.30
CA MET A 452 0.05 7.06 -21.07
C MET A 452 -0.75 6.62 -19.85
N ASP A 453 -0.80 7.47 -18.86
CA ASP A 453 -1.63 7.34 -17.68
C ASP A 453 -2.70 8.42 -17.68
N PHE A 454 -3.96 8.03 -17.84
CA PHE A 454 -5.12 8.90 -17.96
C PHE A 454 -6.10 8.64 -16.82
N SER A 455 -6.62 9.69 -16.20
CA SER A 455 -7.68 9.62 -15.19
C SER A 455 -8.69 10.72 -15.40
N HIS A 456 -9.98 10.35 -15.47
CA HIS A 456 -11.12 11.26 -15.48
C HIS A 456 -12.01 10.98 -14.29
N THR A 457 -12.24 11.99 -13.44
CA THR A 457 -13.08 11.86 -12.25
C THR A 457 -14.20 12.89 -12.32
N THR A 458 -15.45 12.44 -12.13
CA THR A 458 -16.62 13.31 -11.98
C THR A 458 -17.20 13.16 -10.60
N GLY A 459 -17.51 14.29 -9.95
CA GLY A 459 -18.18 14.34 -8.65
C GLY A 459 -19.62 14.87 -8.79
N PHE A 460 -20.50 14.33 -7.95
CA PHE A 460 -21.88 14.71 -7.83
C PHE A 460 -22.26 14.83 -6.37
N SER A 461 -22.84 15.98 -5.98
CA SER A 461 -23.46 16.19 -4.68
C SER A 461 -24.81 16.87 -4.88
N GLN A 462 -25.79 16.49 -4.09
CA GLN A 462 -27.16 16.99 -4.17
C GLN A 462 -27.71 17.23 -2.77
N SER A 463 -28.56 18.24 -2.60
CA SER A 463 -29.45 18.39 -1.45
C SER A 463 -30.88 18.60 -1.99
N TYR A 464 -31.80 17.74 -1.57
CA TYR A 464 -33.18 17.76 -2.11
C TYR A 464 -34.04 18.89 -1.49
N PRO A 465 -34.76 19.66 -2.33
CA PRO A 465 -35.62 20.76 -1.82
C PRO A 465 -36.82 20.28 -0.99
N SER A 466 -37.31 19.05 -1.18
CA SER A 466 -38.39 18.49 -0.36
C SER A 466 -37.98 18.22 1.08
N TYR A 467 -36.66 18.15 1.36
CA TYR A 467 -36.17 17.97 2.71
C TYR A 467 -36.32 19.28 3.51
N ALA A 468 -37.13 19.27 4.54
CA ALA A 468 -37.55 20.49 5.26
C ALA A 468 -36.39 21.40 5.73
N PRO A 469 -35.24 20.87 6.19
CA PRO A 469 -34.07 21.71 6.55
C PRO A 469 -33.52 22.55 5.42
N ASN A 470 -33.76 22.18 4.16
CA ASN A 470 -33.37 22.94 2.98
C ASN A 470 -34.36 24.08 2.62
N LEU A 471 -35.43 24.24 3.40
CA LEU A 471 -36.43 25.33 3.27
C LEU A 471 -37.02 25.45 1.87
N GLY A 472 -37.22 24.35 1.17
CA GLY A 472 -37.77 24.31 -0.19
C GLY A 472 -36.75 24.69 -1.28
N GLU A 473 -35.48 24.88 -0.95
CA GLU A 473 -34.42 25.27 -1.85
C GLU A 473 -33.35 24.15 -1.95
N GLY A 474 -33.35 23.40 -3.05
CA GLY A 474 -32.34 22.40 -3.30
C GLY A 474 -31.01 22.99 -3.73
N SER A 475 -29.97 22.19 -3.63
CA SER A 475 -28.64 22.51 -4.19
C SER A 475 -28.06 21.32 -4.94
N ALA A 476 -27.27 21.61 -5.96
CA ALA A 476 -26.50 20.61 -6.68
C ALA A 476 -25.05 21.09 -6.90
N ALA A 477 -24.09 20.20 -6.74
CA ALA A 477 -22.72 20.44 -7.14
C ALA A 477 -22.27 19.41 -8.17
N ARG A 478 -21.45 19.87 -9.11
CA ARG A 478 -20.75 19.07 -10.11
C ARG A 478 -19.29 19.42 -10.11
N SER A 479 -18.46 18.40 -10.19
CA SER A 479 -17.01 18.56 -10.41
C SER A 479 -16.51 17.63 -11.50
N SER A 480 -15.50 18.06 -12.21
CA SER A 480 -14.75 17.26 -13.17
C SER A 480 -13.27 17.51 -12.97
N SER A 481 -12.47 16.46 -13.06
CA SER A 481 -11.01 16.53 -13.01
C SER A 481 -10.42 15.55 -14.02
N ASP A 482 -9.56 16.05 -14.87
CA ASP A 482 -8.81 15.30 -15.87
C ASP A 482 -7.31 15.32 -15.52
N THR A 483 -6.67 14.17 -15.61
CA THR A 483 -5.23 14.05 -15.41
C THR A 483 -4.61 13.22 -16.53
N HIS A 484 -3.53 13.72 -17.10
CA HIS A 484 -2.74 13.05 -18.12
C HIS A 484 -1.28 13.00 -17.71
N ASN A 485 -0.68 11.82 -17.71
CA ASN A 485 0.75 11.64 -17.51
C ASN A 485 1.33 10.84 -18.67
N LEU A 486 2.19 11.47 -19.45
CA LEU A 486 2.89 10.84 -20.58
C LEU A 486 4.35 10.64 -20.20
N GLN A 487 4.86 9.44 -20.39
CA GLN A 487 6.25 9.10 -20.12
C GLN A 487 6.84 8.34 -21.31
N ILE A 488 8.07 8.67 -21.68
CA ILE A 488 8.89 7.91 -22.61
C ILE A 488 10.23 7.55 -21.95
N SER A 489 10.66 6.30 -22.10
CA SER A 489 11.96 5.85 -21.61
C SER A 489 12.69 5.06 -22.68
N ASN A 490 13.97 5.34 -22.85
CA ASN A 490 14.86 4.67 -23.76
C ASN A 490 16.04 4.08 -22.99
N THR A 491 16.33 2.79 -23.17
CA THR A 491 17.41 2.11 -22.46
C THR A 491 18.30 1.31 -23.41
N ILE A 492 19.55 1.26 -23.07
CA ILE A 492 20.60 0.44 -23.70
C ILE A 492 21.19 -0.44 -22.61
N ASN A 493 21.08 -1.75 -22.75
CA ASN A 493 21.70 -2.71 -21.84
C ASN A 493 22.72 -3.56 -22.60
N TYR A 494 23.96 -3.62 -22.09
CA TYR A 494 25.04 -4.38 -22.66
C TYR A 494 25.68 -5.26 -21.61
N ARG A 495 25.66 -6.59 -21.82
CA ARG A 495 26.23 -7.59 -20.92
C ARG A 495 27.32 -8.35 -21.62
N PHE A 496 28.48 -8.55 -20.97
CA PHE A 496 29.54 -9.38 -21.50
C PHE A 496 30.36 -10.00 -20.37
N ASN A 497 31.03 -11.12 -20.71
CA ASN A 497 31.92 -11.83 -19.81
C ASN A 497 33.36 -11.77 -20.34
N ILE A 498 34.31 -11.70 -19.42
CA ILE A 498 35.74 -11.89 -19.73
C ILE A 498 36.17 -13.16 -19.01
N GLY A 499 36.44 -14.23 -19.80
CA GLY A 499 36.56 -15.57 -19.25
C GLY A 499 35.29 -16.03 -18.56
N ASP A 500 35.39 -17.05 -17.69
CA ASP A 500 34.25 -17.63 -16.97
C ASP A 500 34.01 -16.94 -15.62
N SER A 501 34.92 -16.05 -15.19
CA SER A 501 34.93 -15.49 -13.84
C SER A 501 34.47 -14.05 -13.75
N HIS A 502 34.51 -13.28 -14.83
CA HIS A 502 34.18 -11.86 -14.82
C HIS A 502 32.93 -11.57 -15.63
N GLU A 503 31.90 -11.10 -15.02
CA GLU A 503 30.67 -10.64 -15.69
C GLU A 503 30.52 -9.14 -15.52
N PHE A 504 30.20 -8.43 -16.63
CA PHE A 504 29.90 -7.00 -16.66
C PHE A 504 28.54 -6.76 -17.25
N ASN A 505 27.77 -5.84 -16.64
CA ASN A 505 26.50 -5.38 -17.17
C ASN A 505 26.43 -3.85 -17.10
N PHE A 506 26.20 -3.20 -18.23
CA PHE A 506 26.06 -1.76 -18.35
C PHE A 506 24.66 -1.40 -18.81
N LEU A 507 24.01 -0.49 -18.10
CA LEU A 507 22.73 0.11 -18.46
C LEU A 507 22.94 1.61 -18.64
N LEU A 508 22.46 2.15 -19.76
CA LEU A 508 22.31 3.58 -19.98
C LEU A 508 20.85 3.88 -20.32
N GLY A 509 20.34 4.99 -19.87
CA GLY A 509 18.96 5.34 -20.13
C GLY A 509 18.68 6.84 -20.14
N GLN A 510 17.60 7.17 -20.82
CA GLN A 510 17.00 8.50 -20.89
C GLN A 510 15.50 8.36 -20.64
N GLU A 511 14.91 9.28 -19.88
CA GLU A 511 13.47 9.33 -19.56
C GLU A 511 12.97 10.78 -19.71
N GLY A 512 11.79 10.93 -20.29
CA GLY A 512 11.03 12.17 -20.34
C GLY A 512 9.63 11.96 -19.83
N GLU A 513 9.08 12.90 -19.07
CA GLU A 513 7.73 12.86 -18.50
C GLU A 513 7.08 14.23 -18.58
N THR A 514 5.79 14.24 -18.94
CA THR A 514 4.93 15.42 -18.86
C THR A 514 3.65 15.04 -18.13
N TYR A 515 3.29 15.84 -17.16
CA TYR A 515 2.08 15.71 -16.36
C TYR A 515 1.22 16.94 -16.50
N HIS A 516 -0.06 16.73 -16.71
CA HIS A 516 -1.08 17.77 -16.83
C HIS A 516 -2.29 17.36 -15.99
N THR A 517 -2.88 18.33 -15.27
CA THR A 517 -4.18 18.14 -14.61
C THR A 517 -4.98 19.44 -14.68
N GLU A 518 -6.26 19.28 -15.02
CA GLU A 518 -7.22 20.37 -15.05
C GLU A 518 -8.53 19.95 -14.39
N GLY A 519 -9.36 20.90 -14.00
CA GLY A 519 -10.66 20.58 -13.46
C GLY A 519 -11.48 21.80 -13.04
N PHE A 520 -12.74 21.55 -12.78
CA PHE A 520 -13.65 22.55 -12.26
C PHE A 520 -14.66 21.95 -11.27
N SER A 521 -15.20 22.82 -10.45
CA SER A 521 -16.34 22.53 -9.59
C SER A 521 -17.32 23.72 -9.63
N VAL A 522 -18.60 23.41 -9.67
CA VAL A 522 -19.68 24.40 -9.63
C VAL A 522 -20.77 23.94 -8.68
N THR A 523 -21.27 24.84 -7.84
CA THR A 523 -22.39 24.62 -6.95
C THR A 523 -23.48 25.64 -7.24
N GLY A 524 -24.68 25.14 -7.48
CA GLY A 524 -25.86 25.97 -7.69
C GLY A 524 -26.94 25.67 -6.65
N ARG A 525 -27.77 26.64 -6.35
CA ARG A 525 -28.94 26.54 -5.46
C ARG A 525 -30.20 27.03 -6.14
N GLY A 526 -31.34 26.69 -5.54
CA GLY A 526 -32.63 27.15 -6.00
C GLY A 526 -33.40 26.15 -6.86
N GLN A 527 -33.01 24.88 -6.85
CA GLN A 527 -33.85 23.81 -7.35
C GLN A 527 -35.11 23.69 -6.46
N THR A 528 -36.29 23.55 -7.08
CA THR A 528 -37.58 23.53 -6.41
C THR A 528 -38.27 22.17 -6.42
N ASN A 529 -37.65 21.17 -7.05
CA ASN A 529 -38.15 19.81 -7.19
C ASN A 529 -37.02 18.80 -7.13
N ASP A 530 -37.21 17.70 -6.42
CA ASP A 530 -36.23 16.62 -6.24
C ASP A 530 -35.82 15.93 -7.55
N LEU A 531 -36.65 15.96 -8.57
CA LEU A 531 -36.34 15.39 -9.89
C LEU A 531 -35.43 16.31 -10.73
N LEU A 532 -35.32 17.59 -10.35
CA LEU A 532 -34.48 18.57 -11.03
C LEU A 532 -33.08 18.61 -10.46
N THR A 533 -32.35 17.51 -10.64
CA THR A 533 -31.02 17.30 -10.02
C THR A 533 -29.87 17.93 -10.78
N ASP A 534 -30.09 18.42 -12.01
CA ASP A 534 -29.04 19.03 -12.81
C ASP A 534 -28.75 20.46 -12.36
N ILE A 535 -27.48 20.88 -12.48
CA ILE A 535 -27.04 22.24 -12.13
C ILE A 535 -27.76 23.34 -12.96
N SER A 536 -28.22 23.00 -14.17
CA SER A 536 -28.95 23.92 -15.05
C SER A 536 -30.30 24.37 -14.48
N PHE A 537 -30.85 23.65 -13.50
CA PHE A 537 -32.08 24.01 -12.80
C PHE A 537 -31.84 24.90 -11.57
N ALA A 538 -30.61 25.23 -11.25
CA ALA A 538 -30.28 26.18 -10.19
C ALA A 538 -30.65 27.60 -10.60
N THR A 539 -31.28 28.34 -9.72
CA THR A 539 -31.64 29.75 -9.96
C THR A 539 -30.44 30.68 -9.75
N ARG A 540 -29.44 30.24 -9.00
CA ARG A 540 -28.20 30.98 -8.76
C ARG A 540 -26.99 30.05 -8.58
N VAL A 541 -25.85 30.46 -9.05
CA VAL A 541 -24.56 29.86 -8.74
C VAL A 541 -24.07 30.44 -7.42
N THR A 542 -23.75 29.56 -6.46
CA THR A 542 -23.31 29.98 -5.11
C THR A 542 -21.81 29.79 -4.91
N ALA A 543 -21.19 28.86 -5.62
CA ALA A 543 -19.75 28.65 -5.62
C ALA A 543 -19.31 28.09 -6.97
N TRP A 544 -18.15 28.49 -7.42
CA TRP A 544 -17.45 27.89 -8.55
C TRP A 544 -15.95 27.94 -8.29
N SER A 545 -15.23 26.97 -8.79
CA SER A 545 -13.77 26.95 -8.81
C SER A 545 -13.30 26.24 -10.06
N SER A 546 -12.22 26.74 -10.64
CA SER A 546 -11.42 25.98 -11.57
C SER A 546 -10.05 25.79 -10.96
N PHE A 547 -9.48 24.58 -10.98
CA PHE A 547 -8.06 24.47 -10.77
C PHE A 547 -7.42 24.70 -12.13
N ALA A 548 -6.62 25.76 -12.17
CA ALA A 548 -5.84 26.08 -13.34
C ALA A 548 -4.93 24.88 -13.68
N ASP A 549 -4.62 24.74 -14.95
CA ASP A 549 -3.68 23.80 -15.50
C ASP A 549 -2.45 23.66 -14.62
N ALA A 550 -2.34 22.53 -13.94
CA ALA A 550 -1.20 22.23 -13.07
C ALA A 550 -0.25 21.30 -13.79
N ASP A 551 0.74 21.90 -14.45
CA ASP A 551 1.71 21.20 -15.27
C ASP A 551 3.06 21.03 -14.58
N TYR A 552 3.69 19.90 -14.85
CA TYR A 552 5.13 19.79 -14.67
C TYR A 552 5.75 18.89 -15.76
N SER A 553 7.02 19.13 -16.02
CA SER A 553 7.80 18.30 -16.92
C SER A 553 9.10 17.88 -16.26
N ARG A 554 9.58 16.69 -16.63
CA ARG A 554 10.84 16.14 -16.14
C ARG A 554 11.61 15.47 -17.26
N MET A 555 12.94 15.57 -17.17
CA MET A 555 13.86 14.89 -18.06
C MET A 555 15.02 14.30 -17.26
N SER A 556 15.41 13.08 -17.58
CA SER A 556 16.40 12.36 -16.81
C SER A 556 17.36 11.59 -17.71
N PHE A 557 18.64 11.53 -17.26
CA PHE A 557 19.66 10.67 -17.84
C PHE A 557 20.27 9.81 -16.74
N PHE A 558 20.43 8.53 -17.00
CA PHE A 558 20.93 7.61 -15.98
C PHE A 558 21.81 6.51 -16.55
N GLY A 559 22.68 5.98 -15.70
CA GLY A 559 23.53 4.86 -16.01
C GLY A 559 23.80 3.99 -14.79
N ARG A 560 24.04 2.71 -15.05
CA ARG A 560 24.43 1.73 -14.04
C ARG A 560 25.50 0.80 -14.61
N ALA A 561 26.55 0.56 -13.83
CA ALA A 561 27.60 -0.40 -14.11
C ALA A 561 27.60 -1.47 -13.01
N GLU A 562 27.55 -2.73 -13.39
CA GLU A 562 27.56 -3.89 -12.49
C GLU A 562 28.73 -4.79 -12.87
N TYR A 563 29.37 -5.30 -11.85
CA TYR A 563 30.49 -6.24 -11.97
C TYR A 563 30.29 -7.41 -11.02
N SER A 564 30.51 -8.62 -11.51
CA SER A 564 30.51 -9.84 -10.72
C SER A 564 31.80 -10.61 -10.97
N TYR A 565 32.39 -11.13 -9.90
CA TYR A 565 33.57 -11.99 -9.96
C TYR A 565 33.27 -13.37 -9.37
N SER A 566 33.23 -14.40 -10.23
CA SER A 566 33.04 -15.82 -9.84
C SER A 566 31.87 -16.07 -8.91
N ASP A 567 30.76 -15.30 -9.02
CA ASP A 567 29.58 -15.30 -8.13
C ASP A 567 29.94 -15.09 -6.63
N ARG A 568 31.15 -14.57 -6.33
CA ARG A 568 31.62 -14.31 -4.97
C ARG A 568 31.54 -12.83 -4.60
N TYR A 569 32.02 -11.95 -5.48
CA TYR A 569 32.06 -10.50 -5.23
C TYR A 569 31.24 -9.78 -6.28
N TYR A 570 30.37 -8.88 -5.82
CA TYR A 570 29.53 -8.05 -6.67
C TYR A 570 29.77 -6.59 -6.33
N ALA A 571 29.90 -5.75 -7.35
CA ALA A 571 30.01 -4.31 -7.22
C ALA A 571 29.03 -3.63 -8.17
N GLU A 572 28.41 -2.57 -7.72
CA GLU A 572 27.45 -1.78 -8.49
C GLU A 572 27.73 -0.28 -8.30
N LEU A 573 27.67 0.46 -9.41
CA LEU A 573 27.73 1.92 -9.45
C LEU A 573 26.54 2.41 -10.25
N SER A 574 25.74 3.31 -9.70
CA SER A 574 24.65 3.99 -10.40
C SER A 574 24.81 5.49 -10.32
N LEU A 575 24.43 6.18 -11.40
CA LEU A 575 24.40 7.63 -11.50
C LEU A 575 23.15 8.06 -12.26
N ARG A 576 22.47 9.10 -11.78
CA ARG A 576 21.31 9.69 -12.44
C ARG A 576 21.30 11.19 -12.27
N SER A 577 20.94 11.90 -13.32
CA SER A 577 20.71 13.34 -13.30
C SER A 577 19.27 13.63 -13.76
N ASP A 578 18.50 14.33 -12.92
CA ASP A 578 17.10 14.68 -13.15
C ASP A 578 16.92 16.18 -13.23
N GLY A 579 16.24 16.65 -14.27
CA GLY A 579 15.77 18.03 -14.43
C GLY A 579 14.26 18.09 -14.20
N SER A 580 13.76 19.08 -13.43
CA SER A 580 12.33 19.28 -13.18
C SER A 580 11.94 20.74 -13.29
N SER A 581 10.76 20.99 -13.88
CA SER A 581 10.16 22.32 -13.96
C SER A 581 9.63 22.84 -12.62
N ARG A 582 9.55 22.02 -11.57
CA ARG A 582 9.09 22.44 -10.23
C ARG A 582 10.11 23.27 -9.46
N PHE A 583 11.38 23.26 -9.90
CA PHE A 583 12.48 23.93 -9.21
C PHE A 583 12.93 25.21 -9.88
N GLY A 584 13.58 26.05 -9.09
CA GLY A 584 14.10 27.34 -9.52
C GLY A 584 15.11 27.21 -10.68
N LYS A 585 15.21 28.26 -11.50
CA LYS A 585 16.04 28.23 -12.70
C LYS A 585 17.51 27.87 -12.44
N ASN A 586 18.03 28.19 -11.24
CA ASN A 586 19.41 27.94 -10.87
C ASN A 586 19.67 26.47 -10.44
N ASN A 587 18.62 25.74 -10.02
CA ASN A 587 18.74 24.40 -9.42
C ASN A 587 17.77 23.37 -10.03
N ARG A 588 17.41 23.54 -11.31
CA ARG A 588 16.50 22.60 -12.00
C ARG A 588 17.04 21.18 -12.09
N TRP A 589 18.35 21.02 -12.13
CA TRP A 589 19.02 19.73 -12.25
C TRP A 589 19.58 19.25 -10.92
N GLY A 590 19.21 18.04 -10.52
CA GLY A 590 19.79 17.32 -9.37
C GLY A 590 20.50 16.05 -9.85
N THR A 591 21.66 15.76 -9.27
CA THR A 591 22.44 14.56 -9.61
C THR A 591 22.56 13.66 -8.39
N PHE A 592 22.22 12.38 -8.57
CA PHE A 592 22.15 11.37 -7.54
C PHE A 592 22.97 10.15 -7.96
N GLY A 593 23.55 9.46 -7.00
CA GLY A 593 24.33 8.25 -7.31
C GLY A 593 24.47 7.35 -6.10
N ALA A 594 24.78 6.09 -6.36
CA ALA A 594 25.01 5.10 -5.32
C ALA A 594 26.09 4.08 -5.71
N VAL A 595 26.72 3.54 -4.70
CA VAL A 595 27.61 2.38 -4.79
C VAL A 595 27.04 1.25 -3.95
N GLY A 596 27.18 0.02 -4.45
CA GLY A 596 26.80 -1.20 -3.75
C GLY A 596 27.89 -2.25 -3.86
N PHE A 597 28.11 -2.99 -2.78
CA PHE A 597 29.03 -4.13 -2.73
C PHE A 597 28.35 -5.30 -2.04
N MET A 598 28.51 -6.49 -2.57
CA MET A 598 28.06 -7.71 -1.93
C MET A 598 29.12 -8.79 -2.00
N TRP A 599 29.29 -9.47 -0.87
CA TRP A 599 30.18 -10.62 -0.73
C TRP A 599 29.34 -11.87 -0.47
N ASN A 600 29.42 -12.83 -1.37
CA ASN A 600 28.78 -14.13 -1.23
C ASN A 600 29.75 -15.08 -0.52
N ILE A 601 29.71 -15.06 0.81
CA ILE A 601 30.59 -15.82 1.71
C ILE A 601 30.47 -17.33 1.46
N ARG A 602 29.25 -17.82 1.15
CA ARG A 602 29.01 -19.25 0.89
C ARG A 602 29.83 -19.79 -0.29
N ASN A 603 30.15 -18.97 -1.27
CA ASN A 603 30.87 -19.37 -2.47
C ASN A 603 32.39 -19.35 -2.31
N GLU A 604 32.90 -18.95 -1.15
CA GLU A 604 34.32 -19.04 -0.83
C GLU A 604 34.78 -20.50 -0.65
N GLU A 605 36.01 -20.80 -1.00
CA GLU A 605 36.58 -22.13 -0.89
C GLU A 605 36.69 -22.60 0.57
N TRP A 606 37.09 -21.70 1.48
CA TRP A 606 37.17 -21.99 2.92
C TRP A 606 35.79 -22.25 3.56
N ALA A 607 34.69 -21.77 2.96
CA ALA A 607 33.34 -22.00 3.43
C ALA A 607 32.75 -23.33 2.91
N ALA A 608 33.48 -24.10 2.11
CA ALA A 608 32.99 -25.34 1.51
C ALA A 608 32.41 -26.33 2.54
N GLY A 609 33.03 -26.46 3.72
CA GLY A 609 32.56 -27.31 4.80
C GLY A 609 31.30 -26.83 5.55
N LEU A 610 30.88 -25.60 5.28
CA LEU A 610 29.66 -25.00 5.88
C LEU A 610 28.45 -25.05 4.94
N ARG A 611 28.60 -25.55 3.70
CA ARG A 611 27.56 -25.51 2.65
C ARG A 611 26.31 -26.35 2.99
N ASP A 612 26.47 -27.37 3.83
CA ASP A 612 25.34 -28.19 4.30
C ASP A 612 24.49 -27.44 5.35
N VAL A 613 25.11 -26.51 6.09
CA VAL A 613 24.44 -25.68 7.08
C VAL A 613 24.00 -24.34 6.48
N LEU A 614 24.88 -23.70 5.70
CA LEU A 614 24.66 -22.40 5.08
C LEU A 614 24.20 -22.57 3.64
N SER A 615 22.90 -22.51 3.40
CA SER A 615 22.33 -22.46 2.04
C SER A 615 22.53 -21.09 1.38
N THR A 616 22.62 -20.02 2.16
CA THR A 616 22.96 -18.65 1.75
C THR A 616 23.78 -17.99 2.85
N ALA A 617 24.82 -17.25 2.49
CA ALA A 617 25.56 -16.38 3.41
C ALA A 617 26.12 -15.20 2.60
N GLN A 618 25.47 -14.05 2.72
CA GLN A 618 25.79 -12.84 1.96
C GLN A 618 25.89 -11.64 2.89
N LEU A 619 26.94 -10.83 2.70
CA LEU A 619 27.12 -9.54 3.34
C LEU A 619 27.04 -8.46 2.27
N ALA A 620 26.08 -7.54 2.39
CA ALA A 620 25.89 -6.46 1.43
C ALA A 620 26.05 -5.10 2.11
N PHE A 621 26.67 -4.18 1.40
CA PHE A 621 26.83 -2.78 1.80
C PHE A 621 26.39 -1.88 0.65
N SER A 622 25.60 -0.84 0.95
CA SER A 622 25.27 0.18 -0.02
C SER A 622 25.32 1.58 0.59
N SER A 623 25.70 2.57 -0.21
CA SER A 623 25.67 3.98 0.19
C SER A 623 25.42 4.85 -1.04
N GLY A 624 24.56 5.88 -0.88
CA GLY A 624 24.27 6.78 -1.99
C GLY A 624 23.19 7.80 -1.67
N THR A 625 22.88 8.62 -2.67
CA THR A 625 21.94 9.72 -2.59
C THR A 625 20.73 9.49 -3.47
N SER A 626 19.56 9.99 -3.04
CA SER A 626 18.32 10.09 -3.80
C SER A 626 17.63 11.42 -3.52
N GLY A 627 16.80 11.88 -4.43
CA GLY A 627 16.09 13.15 -4.31
C GLY A 627 14.62 13.01 -3.97
N ASN A 628 14.00 14.12 -3.49
CA ASN A 628 12.55 14.26 -3.38
C ASN A 628 12.11 15.55 -4.10
N SER A 629 11.08 15.43 -4.94
CA SER A 629 10.48 16.54 -5.69
C SER A 629 8.99 16.70 -5.42
N SER A 630 8.49 16.11 -4.34
CA SER A 630 7.06 16.09 -4.00
C SER A 630 6.62 17.40 -3.34
N ILE A 631 6.67 18.49 -4.10
CA ILE A 631 6.16 19.82 -3.75
C ILE A 631 5.08 20.22 -4.73
N PRO A 632 4.19 21.18 -4.40
CA PRO A 632 3.25 21.73 -5.35
C PRO A 632 3.96 22.33 -6.57
N ASN A 633 3.23 22.49 -7.68
CA ASN A 633 3.78 23.11 -8.87
C ASN A 633 3.93 24.62 -8.64
N TYR A 634 4.89 25.25 -9.34
CA TYR A 634 5.08 26.69 -9.40
C TYR A 634 5.58 27.37 -8.11
N GLU A 635 5.95 26.65 -7.06
CA GLU A 635 6.42 27.23 -5.78
C GLU A 635 7.72 28.06 -5.89
N HIS A 636 8.44 27.93 -7.00
CA HIS A 636 9.62 28.74 -7.32
C HIS A 636 9.28 30.05 -8.03
N LEU A 637 8.04 30.26 -8.46
CA LEU A 637 7.60 31.44 -9.22
C LEU A 637 6.95 32.48 -8.29
N PRO A 638 7.10 33.79 -8.60
CA PRO A 638 6.23 34.80 -8.01
C PRO A 638 4.82 34.64 -8.62
N LEU A 639 3.82 34.45 -7.78
CA LEU A 639 2.44 34.26 -8.21
C LEU A 639 1.57 35.46 -7.85
N ILE A 640 0.60 35.74 -8.72
CA ILE A 640 -0.45 36.73 -8.53
C ILE A 640 -1.78 35.97 -8.42
N GLY A 641 -2.61 36.31 -7.47
CA GLY A 641 -3.92 35.72 -7.28
C GLY A 641 -4.99 36.76 -6.93
N SER A 642 -6.25 36.31 -7.01
CA SER A 642 -7.38 37.11 -6.54
C SER A 642 -7.37 37.17 -5.01
N THR A 643 -7.47 38.36 -4.46
CA THR A 643 -7.49 38.64 -3.02
C THR A 643 -8.85 39.13 -2.51
N GLY A 644 -9.88 39.05 -3.35
CA GLY A 644 -11.23 39.50 -3.07
C GLY A 644 -11.73 40.55 -4.04
N ASN A 645 -12.74 41.30 -3.64
CA ASN A 645 -13.31 42.38 -4.45
C ASN A 645 -13.00 43.76 -3.83
N TYR A 646 -12.63 44.68 -4.66
CA TYR A 646 -12.49 46.11 -4.28
C TYR A 646 -13.50 46.94 -5.05
N LEU A 647 -14.45 47.54 -4.35
CA LEU A 647 -15.55 48.36 -4.93
C LEU A 647 -16.39 47.62 -6.03
N GLY A 648 -16.51 46.26 -5.91
CA GLY A 648 -17.24 45.43 -6.86
C GLY A 648 -16.38 44.83 -7.99
N ASP A 649 -15.14 45.28 -8.15
CA ASP A 649 -14.17 44.75 -9.11
C ASP A 649 -13.24 43.71 -8.47
N SER A 650 -12.81 42.69 -9.23
CA SER A 650 -11.85 41.69 -8.73
C SER A 650 -10.50 42.31 -8.43
N ALA A 651 -10.07 42.23 -7.21
CA ALA A 651 -8.75 42.67 -6.76
C ALA A 651 -7.74 41.54 -6.90
N VAL A 652 -6.56 41.84 -7.45
CA VAL A 652 -5.44 40.92 -7.60
C VAL A 652 -4.21 41.45 -6.87
N ALA A 653 -3.48 40.57 -6.21
CA ALA A 653 -2.23 40.93 -5.56
C ALA A 653 -1.21 39.80 -5.68
N PRO A 654 0.08 40.03 -5.47
CA PRO A 654 1.05 38.97 -5.28
C PRO A 654 0.68 38.10 -4.06
N ILE A 655 0.58 36.78 -4.27
CA ILE A 655 0.21 35.83 -3.21
C ILE A 655 1.40 34.99 -2.75
N GLN A 656 2.49 34.98 -3.52
CA GLN A 656 3.67 34.16 -3.26
C GLN A 656 4.93 34.86 -3.78
N PRO A 657 6.02 34.93 -2.99
CA PRO A 657 7.31 35.39 -3.47
C PRO A 657 8.01 34.30 -4.28
N GLY A 658 8.72 34.66 -5.32
CA GLY A 658 9.51 33.69 -6.10
C GLY A 658 10.77 33.23 -5.34
N ASN A 659 11.25 32.04 -5.67
CA ASN A 659 12.53 31.50 -5.21
C ASN A 659 13.29 30.79 -6.34
N GLU A 660 14.14 31.53 -7.04
CA GLU A 660 14.94 31.02 -8.16
C GLU A 660 15.97 29.95 -7.75
N ASN A 661 16.26 29.84 -6.44
CA ASN A 661 17.21 28.89 -5.86
C ASN A 661 16.53 27.68 -5.25
N LEU A 662 15.21 27.58 -5.28
CA LEU A 662 14.47 26.41 -4.79
C LEU A 662 14.99 25.14 -5.46
N SER A 663 15.36 24.13 -4.69
CA SER A 663 16.10 22.95 -5.11
C SER A 663 15.47 21.66 -4.55
N TRP A 664 16.09 20.55 -4.85
CA TRP A 664 15.76 19.21 -4.42
C TRP A 664 16.06 18.99 -2.93
N GLU A 665 15.24 18.17 -2.24
CA GLU A 665 15.67 17.55 -0.99
C GLU A 665 16.68 16.44 -1.31
N ASN A 666 17.70 16.29 -0.48
CA ASN A 666 18.73 15.26 -0.62
C ASN A 666 18.66 14.25 0.51
N ALA A 667 18.45 12.99 0.19
CA ALA A 667 18.48 11.88 1.14
C ALA A 667 19.73 11.02 0.91
N TRP A 668 20.64 10.99 1.87
CA TRP A 668 21.82 10.10 1.87
C TRP A 668 21.50 8.88 2.73
N THR A 669 21.50 7.71 2.11
CA THR A 669 21.22 6.43 2.78
C THR A 669 22.46 5.54 2.74
N THR A 670 22.83 5.00 3.90
CA THR A 670 23.84 3.93 4.04
C THR A 670 23.18 2.72 4.66
N ASN A 671 23.38 1.55 4.09
CA ASN A 671 22.79 0.28 4.51
C ASN A 671 23.87 -0.83 4.61
N LEU A 672 23.76 -1.66 5.64
CA LEU A 672 24.52 -2.89 5.81
C LEU A 672 23.53 -4.03 6.03
N ALA A 673 23.59 -5.06 5.19
CA ALA A 673 22.68 -6.18 5.23
C ALA A 673 23.43 -7.52 5.34
N LEU A 674 22.90 -8.43 6.14
CA LEU A 674 23.34 -9.81 6.26
C LEU A 674 22.18 -10.74 5.90
N HIS A 675 22.36 -11.55 4.85
CA HIS A 675 21.40 -12.56 4.41
C HIS A 675 21.93 -13.94 4.72
N LEU A 676 21.21 -14.68 5.55
CA LEU A 676 21.58 -16.05 5.95
C LEU A 676 20.47 -17.01 5.56
N GLY A 677 20.84 -18.08 4.88
CA GLY A 677 20.00 -19.27 4.69
C GLY A 677 20.60 -20.42 5.49
N LEU A 678 19.82 -21.02 6.37
CA LEU A 678 20.24 -22.11 7.26
C LEU A 678 19.46 -23.38 6.93
N PHE A 679 20.20 -24.49 6.72
CA PHE A 679 19.65 -25.83 6.48
C PHE A 679 18.68 -25.90 5.29
N SER A 680 18.74 -24.94 4.32
CA SER A 680 17.76 -24.73 3.25
C SER A 680 16.32 -24.52 3.71
N ARG A 681 16.09 -24.23 5.00
CA ARG A 681 14.77 -24.13 5.63
C ARG A 681 14.52 -22.80 6.34
N ILE A 682 15.54 -22.12 6.80
CA ILE A 682 15.42 -20.88 7.56
C ILE A 682 16.18 -19.79 6.81
N ASN A 683 15.46 -18.73 6.43
CA ASN A 683 16.07 -17.53 5.84
C ASN A 683 15.96 -16.39 6.85
N VAL A 684 17.08 -15.71 7.10
CA VAL A 684 17.18 -14.57 8.00
C VAL A 684 17.80 -13.41 7.23
N ASP A 685 17.08 -12.31 7.13
CA ASP A 685 17.60 -11.05 6.60
C ASP A 685 17.70 -10.05 7.76
N PHE A 686 18.89 -9.55 8.03
CA PHE A 686 19.16 -8.54 9.06
C PHE A 686 19.78 -7.31 8.42
N GLU A 687 19.22 -6.13 8.69
CA GLU A 687 19.67 -4.88 8.07
C GLU A 687 19.85 -3.78 9.10
N LEU A 688 20.90 -2.98 8.91
CA LEU A 688 21.18 -1.76 9.64
C LEU A 688 21.22 -0.59 8.65
N TYR A 689 20.50 0.49 8.95
CA TYR A 689 20.51 1.66 8.07
C TYR A 689 20.67 2.98 8.81
N ASN A 690 21.25 3.95 8.10
CA ASN A 690 21.29 5.36 8.48
C ASN A 690 20.89 6.20 7.25
N LYS A 691 19.85 6.98 7.38
CA LYS A 691 19.33 7.87 6.34
C LYS A 691 19.30 9.29 6.86
N ARG A 692 20.05 10.18 6.23
CA ARG A 692 20.06 11.61 6.51
C ARG A 692 19.40 12.35 5.36
N THR A 693 18.36 13.12 5.65
CA THR A 693 17.76 14.07 4.70
C THR A 693 18.24 15.46 5.05
N SER A 694 18.77 16.18 4.07
CA SER A 694 19.21 17.58 4.14
C SER A 694 18.48 18.41 3.08
N ASP A 695 18.60 19.72 3.18
CA ASP A 695 17.97 20.66 2.25
C ASP A 695 16.46 20.41 2.14
N MET A 696 15.80 20.11 3.29
CA MET A 696 14.39 19.76 3.29
C MET A 696 13.55 20.94 2.80
N LEU A 697 12.54 20.62 1.99
CA LEU A 697 11.60 21.59 1.47
C LEU A 697 10.60 22.00 2.57
N MET A 698 10.66 23.24 2.98
CA MET A 698 9.79 23.80 4.01
C MET A 698 9.09 25.07 3.55
N SER A 699 7.83 25.21 3.95
CA SER A 699 7.09 26.46 3.92
C SER A 699 7.53 27.29 5.12
N VAL A 700 8.54 28.13 4.93
CA VAL A 700 9.15 28.95 5.97
C VAL A 700 8.26 30.17 6.25
N PRO A 701 7.84 30.41 7.51
CA PRO A 701 7.05 31.58 7.85
C PRO A 701 7.89 32.87 7.69
N LEU A 702 7.26 33.90 7.17
CA LEU A 702 7.84 35.22 6.94
C LEU A 702 7.12 36.27 7.80
N SER A 703 7.87 37.27 8.27
CA SER A 703 7.25 38.44 8.88
C SER A 703 6.55 39.27 7.79
N TYR A 704 5.26 39.49 7.92
CA TYR A 704 4.48 40.30 6.97
C TYR A 704 5.11 41.70 6.71
N ALA A 705 5.62 42.33 7.74
CA ALA A 705 6.25 43.65 7.62
C ALA A 705 7.58 43.63 6.85
N ALA A 706 8.39 42.58 7.04
CA ALA A 706 9.71 42.47 6.39
C ALA A 706 9.65 41.85 4.99
N SER A 707 8.58 41.15 4.67
CA SER A 707 8.40 40.39 3.42
C SER A 707 7.49 41.07 2.40
N ASN A 708 7.12 42.34 2.58
CA ASN A 708 6.13 43.04 1.76
C ASN A 708 4.74 42.37 1.75
N GLY A 709 4.31 41.79 2.89
CA GLY A 709 2.98 41.21 3.05
C GLY A 709 2.88 39.72 2.77
N PHE A 710 3.98 39.02 2.53
CA PHE A 710 3.96 37.58 2.37
C PHE A 710 4.02 36.86 3.72
N GLY A 711 3.18 35.82 3.92
CA GLY A 711 3.15 35.02 5.14
C GLY A 711 4.15 33.89 5.17
N TYR A 712 4.56 33.37 4.01
CA TYR A 712 5.48 32.25 3.87
C TYR A 712 6.26 32.26 2.56
N LYS A 713 7.31 31.45 2.50
CA LYS A 713 8.10 31.17 1.30
C LYS A 713 8.58 29.74 1.34
N TRP A 714 8.52 29.02 0.21
CA TRP A 714 9.18 27.72 0.10
C TRP A 714 10.69 27.89 -0.03
N ASP A 715 11.43 27.14 0.82
CA ASP A 715 12.89 27.18 0.83
C ASP A 715 13.47 25.80 1.22
N ASN A 716 14.73 25.57 0.86
CA ASN A 716 15.49 24.38 1.19
C ASN A 716 16.20 24.60 2.54
N VAL A 717 15.60 24.14 3.62
CA VAL A 717 16.08 24.38 4.98
C VAL A 717 15.80 23.19 5.88
N GLY A 718 16.70 22.96 6.81
CA GLY A 718 16.54 21.92 7.80
C GLY A 718 17.09 20.56 7.37
N ALA A 719 17.26 19.70 8.36
CA ALA A 719 17.74 18.33 8.19
C ALA A 719 17.18 17.39 9.24
N MET A 720 17.06 16.10 8.88
CA MET A 720 16.69 15.04 9.84
C MET A 720 17.46 13.75 9.56
N VAL A 721 17.47 12.87 10.55
CA VAL A 721 18.11 11.55 10.46
C VAL A 721 17.13 10.47 10.90
N ASN A 722 17.02 9.40 10.11
CA ASN A 722 16.37 8.15 10.46
C ASN A 722 17.44 7.05 10.58
N ARG A 723 17.46 6.35 11.70
CA ARG A 723 18.36 5.22 11.96
C ARG A 723 17.55 4.04 12.41
N GLY A 724 17.87 2.86 11.89
CA GLY A 724 17.07 1.71 12.27
C GLY A 724 17.71 0.37 12.00
N VAL A 725 16.97 -0.62 12.47
CA VAL A 725 17.30 -2.05 12.37
C VAL A 725 16.08 -2.76 11.81
N GLU A 726 16.28 -3.68 10.89
CA GLU A 726 15.24 -4.53 10.32
C GLU A 726 15.63 -5.99 10.45
N LEU A 727 14.68 -6.83 10.80
CA LEU A 727 14.82 -8.28 10.86
C LEU A 727 13.66 -8.93 10.10
N ASN A 728 13.98 -9.86 9.22
CA ASN A 728 13.01 -10.71 8.54
C ASN A 728 13.44 -12.17 8.68
N VAL A 729 12.52 -13.04 9.13
CA VAL A 729 12.76 -14.47 9.30
C VAL A 729 11.64 -15.24 8.61
N ASN A 730 12.02 -16.16 7.71
CA ASN A 730 11.11 -17.13 7.11
C ASN A 730 11.64 -18.53 7.42
N ALA A 731 10.84 -19.38 8.08
CA ALA A 731 11.25 -20.70 8.53
C ALA A 731 10.24 -21.78 8.16
N TYR A 732 10.68 -22.78 7.41
CA TYR A 732 9.98 -24.05 7.25
C TYR A 732 10.34 -24.96 8.43
N LEU A 733 9.54 -24.94 9.49
CA LEU A 733 9.81 -25.71 10.71
C LEU A 733 9.65 -27.21 10.48
N ILE A 734 8.66 -27.58 9.69
CA ILE A 734 8.35 -28.97 9.33
C ILE A 734 8.02 -29.01 7.84
N GLU A 735 8.65 -29.92 7.13
CA GLU A 735 8.39 -30.19 5.72
C GLU A 735 8.42 -31.70 5.51
N LEU A 736 7.21 -32.30 5.50
CA LEU A 736 6.96 -33.71 5.28
C LEU A 736 6.04 -33.88 4.07
N LYS A 737 5.93 -35.06 3.51
CA LYS A 737 5.07 -35.36 2.36
C LYS A 737 3.64 -34.84 2.52
N ASP A 738 3.01 -35.15 3.64
CA ASP A 738 1.61 -34.80 3.92
C ASP A 738 1.42 -33.59 4.83
N PHE A 739 2.50 -33.05 5.45
CA PHE A 739 2.40 -31.96 6.41
C PHE A 739 3.55 -30.97 6.24
N SER A 740 3.21 -29.68 6.09
CA SER A 740 4.20 -28.60 6.16
C SER A 740 3.76 -27.50 7.13
N TRP A 741 4.75 -26.93 7.81
CA TRP A 741 4.56 -25.81 8.71
C TRP A 741 5.59 -24.73 8.45
N ASN A 742 5.11 -23.56 8.01
CA ASN A 742 5.90 -22.37 7.74
C ASN A 742 5.57 -21.29 8.77
N LEU A 743 6.60 -20.57 9.22
CA LEU A 743 6.50 -19.34 10.01
C LEU A 743 7.18 -18.20 9.27
N ASN A 744 6.59 -17.03 9.32
CA ASN A 744 7.23 -15.78 8.96
C ASN A 744 7.16 -14.79 10.12
N PHE A 745 8.22 -14.01 10.29
CA PHE A 745 8.32 -12.94 11.28
C PHE A 745 9.09 -11.79 10.67
N ASN A 746 8.61 -10.58 10.85
CA ASN A 746 9.37 -9.39 10.54
C ASN A 746 9.19 -8.33 11.61
N ALA A 747 10.25 -7.55 11.84
CA ALA A 747 10.28 -6.44 12.77
C ALA A 747 11.18 -5.34 12.25
N GLY A 748 10.76 -4.10 12.42
CA GLY A 748 11.52 -2.89 12.12
C GLY A 748 11.52 -1.94 13.31
N TYR A 749 12.68 -1.39 13.61
CA TYR A 749 12.86 -0.28 14.54
C TYR A 749 13.40 0.92 13.79
N ASN A 750 12.77 2.09 13.95
CA ASN A 750 13.23 3.35 13.37
C ASN A 750 13.27 4.45 14.44
N ARG A 751 14.40 5.13 14.53
CA ARG A 751 14.54 6.33 15.37
C ARG A 751 14.71 7.55 14.49
N ASN A 752 13.72 8.44 14.50
CA ASN A 752 13.76 9.74 13.83
C ASN A 752 14.33 10.82 14.74
N LYS A 753 15.07 11.78 14.16
CA LYS A 753 15.59 12.94 14.86
C LYS A 753 15.74 14.14 13.93
N ILE A 754 15.14 15.28 14.27
CA ILE A 754 15.38 16.58 13.63
C ILE A 754 16.78 17.05 14.03
N THR A 755 17.62 17.38 13.07
CA THR A 755 19.01 17.85 13.31
C THR A 755 19.19 19.32 13.02
N GLU A 756 18.33 19.93 12.19
CA GLU A 756 18.40 21.32 11.81
C GLU A 756 17.01 21.84 11.40
N LEU A 757 16.71 23.10 11.68
CA LEU A 757 15.55 23.86 11.23
C LEU A 757 15.98 25.15 10.51
N TYR A 758 15.01 25.87 9.91
CA TYR A 758 15.27 27.08 9.13
C TYR A 758 15.92 28.19 9.97
N ASN A 759 16.79 28.99 9.35
CA ASN A 759 17.44 30.18 9.94
C ASN A 759 18.10 29.97 11.32
N GLY A 760 18.51 28.72 11.63
CA GLY A 760 19.15 28.38 12.90
C GLY A 760 18.21 28.39 14.10
N VAL A 761 16.87 28.45 13.91
CA VAL A 761 15.93 28.29 15.02
C VAL A 761 16.04 26.87 15.57
N THR A 762 15.90 26.73 16.88
CA THR A 762 16.00 25.43 17.54
C THR A 762 14.64 24.73 17.70
N GLU A 763 13.55 25.50 17.59
CA GLU A 763 12.19 25.00 17.77
C GLU A 763 11.16 25.80 16.96
N TYR A 764 10.07 25.13 16.58
CA TYR A 764 8.94 25.73 15.87
C TYR A 764 7.65 25.00 16.18
N GLU A 765 6.63 25.68 16.74
CA GLU A 765 5.31 25.11 17.02
C GLU A 765 4.48 25.05 15.74
N ARG A 766 3.93 23.88 15.44
CA ARG A 766 3.06 23.66 14.27
C ARG A 766 1.62 24.00 14.68
N ALA A 767 1.05 25.01 14.05
CA ALA A 767 -0.33 25.42 14.31
C ALA A 767 -1.32 24.23 14.10
N ASN A 768 -2.28 24.09 15.00
CA ASN A 768 -3.38 23.11 14.94
C ASN A 768 -2.97 21.63 14.90
N THR A 769 -1.74 21.29 15.23
CA THR A 769 -1.27 19.88 15.24
C THR A 769 -0.98 19.34 16.64
N ASN A 770 -0.94 20.22 17.66
CA ASN A 770 -0.46 19.87 19.01
C ASN A 770 0.91 19.18 19.04
N THR A 771 1.76 19.51 18.05
CA THR A 771 3.14 19.05 17.94
C THR A 771 4.09 20.23 17.77
N LYS A 772 5.34 20.05 18.17
CA LYS A 772 6.39 21.05 18.02
C LYS A 772 7.60 20.44 17.35
N LEU A 773 8.18 21.13 16.39
CA LEU A 773 9.46 20.75 15.81
C LEU A 773 10.56 21.27 16.75
N VAL A 774 11.41 20.39 17.25
CA VAL A 774 12.52 20.74 18.14
C VAL A 774 13.76 20.00 17.67
N VAL A 775 14.87 20.73 17.50
CA VAL A 775 16.16 20.14 17.16
C VAL A 775 16.57 19.16 18.27
N GLY A 776 16.88 17.94 17.88
CA GLY A 776 17.19 16.88 18.84
C GLY A 776 16.04 15.91 19.13
N HIS A 777 14.81 16.25 18.80
CA HIS A 777 13.59 15.48 19.03
C HIS A 777 13.09 14.82 17.74
N PRO A 778 12.23 13.79 17.84
CA PRO A 778 11.60 13.17 16.66
C PRO A 778 10.51 14.08 16.08
N LEU A 779 10.26 13.91 14.77
CA LEU A 779 9.09 14.51 14.14
C LEU A 779 7.80 13.89 14.72
N GLY A 780 6.77 14.73 14.92
CA GLY A 780 5.46 14.27 15.41
C GLY A 780 5.40 14.04 16.91
N GLU A 781 6.38 14.52 17.67
CA GLU A 781 6.31 14.52 19.12
C GLU A 781 5.27 15.55 19.60
N PHE A 782 4.41 15.12 20.53
CA PHE A 782 3.32 15.96 21.05
C PHE A 782 3.85 17.01 22.03
N TYR A 783 3.22 18.19 21.92
CA TYR A 783 3.49 19.36 22.75
C TYR A 783 2.19 19.80 23.41
N LEU A 784 2.01 19.44 24.72
CA LEU A 784 0.75 19.55 25.44
C LEU A 784 0.95 19.97 26.87
N ASN A 785 -0.10 20.53 27.47
CA ASN A 785 -0.20 20.70 28.92
C ASN A 785 -0.26 19.33 29.59
N ARG A 786 0.42 19.18 30.73
CA ARG A 786 0.41 17.93 31.51
C ARG A 786 -0.69 17.97 32.54
N PHE A 787 -1.73 17.16 32.38
CA PHE A 787 -2.75 16.98 33.39
C PHE A 787 -2.18 16.23 34.59
N ALA A 788 -2.43 16.75 35.78
CA ALA A 788 -1.88 16.24 37.05
C ALA A 788 -2.93 15.42 37.84
N GLY A 789 -4.21 15.54 37.50
CA GLY A 789 -5.30 14.90 38.22
C GLY A 789 -6.41 15.87 38.64
N VAL A 790 -7.19 15.42 39.60
CA VAL A 790 -8.29 16.21 40.19
C VAL A 790 -7.98 16.48 41.67
N ASN A 791 -8.22 17.70 42.12
CA ASN A 791 -8.09 18.05 43.53
C ASN A 791 -9.23 17.39 44.35
N PRO A 792 -8.92 16.43 45.24
CA PRO A 792 -9.97 15.72 45.99
C PRO A 792 -10.75 16.63 46.95
N ALA A 793 -10.21 17.79 47.31
CA ALA A 793 -10.88 18.69 48.23
C ALA A 793 -12.01 19.54 47.61
N ASN A 794 -11.88 19.88 46.30
CA ASN A 794 -12.83 20.79 45.66
C ASN A 794 -13.22 20.38 44.23
N GLY A 795 -12.65 19.31 43.69
CA GLY A 795 -12.96 18.77 42.36
C GLY A 795 -12.39 19.54 41.17
N ASP A 796 -11.50 20.50 41.39
CA ASP A 796 -10.86 21.25 40.29
C ASP A 796 -9.84 20.39 39.58
N ALA A 797 -9.74 20.58 38.25
CA ALA A 797 -8.65 20.02 37.47
C ALA A 797 -7.32 20.64 37.84
N LEU A 798 -6.27 19.84 37.90
CA LEU A 798 -4.91 20.27 38.18
C LEU A 798 -4.02 19.94 36.99
N TRP A 799 -3.12 20.88 36.67
CA TRP A 799 -2.07 20.69 35.68
C TRP A 799 -0.70 20.93 36.31
N TYR A 800 0.35 20.49 35.65
CA TYR A 800 1.71 20.95 35.93
C TYR A 800 2.00 22.15 35.02
N ASP A 801 2.50 23.24 35.62
CA ASP A 801 3.06 24.34 34.86
C ASP A 801 4.40 23.95 34.17
N LYS A 802 5.02 24.87 33.45
CA LYS A 802 6.29 24.65 32.76
C LYS A 802 7.43 24.25 33.71
N ASP A 803 7.37 24.70 34.97
CA ASP A 803 8.40 24.47 35.99
C ASP A 803 8.12 23.19 36.80
N GLY A 804 6.96 22.53 36.56
CA GLY A 804 6.55 21.29 37.21
C GLY A 804 5.75 21.46 38.50
N GLU A 805 5.35 22.68 38.85
CA GLU A 805 4.49 22.99 39.99
C GLU A 805 3.01 22.80 39.65
N LEU A 806 2.18 22.45 40.63
CA LEU A 806 0.76 22.28 40.46
C LEU A 806 0.02 23.60 40.31
N THR A 807 -0.84 23.69 39.31
CA THR A 807 -1.75 24.81 39.07
C THR A 807 -3.13 24.34 38.71
N ASN A 808 -4.16 25.12 39.05
CA ASN A 808 -5.56 24.88 38.57
C ASN A 808 -5.93 25.79 37.40
N GLU A 809 -4.97 26.51 36.82
CA GLU A 809 -5.15 27.32 35.60
C GLU A 809 -4.57 26.61 34.38
N PHE A 810 -5.37 26.47 33.33
CA PHE A 810 -4.92 25.97 32.04
C PHE A 810 -4.31 27.11 31.23
N ARG A 811 -3.00 27.06 30.97
CA ARG A 811 -2.25 28.11 30.27
C ARG A 811 -1.52 27.55 29.06
N ALA A 812 -1.56 28.25 27.94
CA ALA A 812 -0.88 27.81 26.71
C ALA A 812 0.66 27.76 26.86
N GLU A 813 1.23 28.60 27.71
CA GLU A 813 2.67 28.66 27.99
C GLU A 813 3.21 27.49 28.83
N ASP A 814 2.32 26.68 29.42
CA ASP A 814 2.70 25.53 30.27
C ASP A 814 2.78 24.20 29.46
N LYS A 815 2.64 24.29 28.15
CA LYS A 815 2.88 23.14 27.29
C LYS A 815 4.32 22.65 27.33
N VAL A 816 4.52 21.35 27.29
CA VAL A 816 5.85 20.71 27.27
C VAL A 816 5.91 19.61 26.21
N MET A 817 7.12 19.28 25.78
CA MET A 817 7.37 18.09 24.97
C MET A 817 7.07 16.84 25.82
N THR A 818 6.21 15.96 25.32
CA THR A 818 5.69 14.83 26.11
C THR A 818 6.59 13.60 26.07
N GLY A 819 7.57 13.56 25.18
CA GLY A 819 8.34 12.35 24.90
C GLY A 819 7.54 11.28 24.13
N LYS A 820 6.33 11.62 23.68
CA LYS A 820 5.41 10.71 22.97
C LYS A 820 5.21 11.17 21.53
N SER A 821 5.30 10.25 20.56
CA SER A 821 5.22 10.59 19.14
C SER A 821 4.10 9.82 18.44
N PHE A 822 3.53 10.48 17.43
CA PHE A 822 2.59 9.85 16.51
C PHE A 822 3.26 8.76 15.65
N TYR A 823 4.52 8.95 15.28
CA TYR A 823 5.27 8.01 14.48
C TYR A 823 5.89 6.93 15.37
N ALA A 824 5.31 5.72 15.26
CA ALA A 824 5.77 4.56 16.02
C ALA A 824 7.22 4.17 15.67
N PRO A 825 8.09 3.96 16.66
CA PRO A 825 9.44 3.46 16.39
C PRO A 825 9.46 1.97 16.04
N TRP A 826 8.51 1.18 16.52
CA TRP A 826 8.44 -0.27 16.33
C TRP A 826 7.24 -0.70 15.50
N GLN A 827 7.48 -1.58 14.55
CA GLN A 827 6.44 -2.17 13.72
C GLN A 827 6.86 -3.52 13.15
N GLY A 828 5.87 -4.32 12.75
CA GLY A 828 6.16 -5.59 12.12
C GLY A 828 4.92 -6.45 11.89
N GLY A 829 5.19 -7.71 11.60
CA GLY A 829 4.18 -8.72 11.45
C GLY A 829 4.73 -10.11 11.68
N PHE A 830 3.85 -11.03 11.91
CA PHE A 830 4.17 -12.46 11.95
C PHE A 830 3.01 -13.28 11.41
N GLY A 831 3.32 -14.42 10.87
CA GLY A 831 2.31 -15.31 10.32
C GLY A 831 2.73 -16.77 10.39
N THR A 832 1.73 -17.63 10.26
CA THR A 832 1.90 -19.07 10.19
C THR A 832 1.08 -19.66 9.06
N ALA A 833 1.62 -20.66 8.39
CA ALA A 833 0.90 -21.44 7.39
C ALA A 833 1.12 -22.92 7.65
N LEU A 834 0.03 -23.64 7.83
CA LEU A 834 -0.03 -25.08 8.06
C LEU A 834 -0.70 -25.72 6.85
N ARG A 835 -0.12 -26.77 6.32
CA ARG A 835 -0.74 -27.57 5.26
C ARG A 835 -0.72 -29.04 5.68
N TYR A 836 -1.88 -29.65 5.65
CA TYR A 836 -2.03 -31.10 5.83
C TYR A 836 -2.75 -31.67 4.61
N ARG A 837 -2.00 -32.35 3.76
CA ARG A 837 -2.48 -32.86 2.45
C ARG A 837 -3.09 -31.72 1.62
N ARG A 838 -4.44 -31.74 1.50
CA ARG A 838 -5.23 -30.77 0.73
C ARG A 838 -5.83 -29.65 1.57
N LEU A 839 -5.69 -29.71 2.88
CA LEU A 839 -6.18 -28.70 3.81
C LEU A 839 -5.06 -27.74 4.16
N SER A 840 -5.31 -26.42 4.08
CA SER A 840 -4.36 -25.39 4.49
C SER A 840 -5.02 -24.39 5.43
N LEU A 841 -4.30 -24.01 6.48
CA LEU A 841 -4.66 -22.97 7.43
C LEU A 841 -3.56 -21.92 7.44
N SER A 842 -3.91 -20.66 7.29
CA SER A 842 -2.96 -19.56 7.44
C SER A 842 -3.51 -18.45 8.32
N ALA A 843 -2.63 -17.85 9.12
CA ALA A 843 -2.93 -16.70 9.95
C ALA A 843 -1.83 -15.65 9.78
N GLN A 844 -2.20 -14.37 9.65
CA GLN A 844 -1.29 -13.23 9.53
C GLN A 844 -1.65 -12.16 10.56
N PHE A 845 -0.65 -11.71 11.30
CA PHE A 845 -0.74 -10.65 12.28
C PHE A 845 0.09 -9.45 11.85
N SER A 846 -0.39 -8.25 12.18
CA SER A 846 0.37 -7.00 12.12
C SER A 846 0.40 -6.34 13.49
N TRP A 847 1.48 -5.63 13.79
CA TRP A 847 1.63 -4.93 15.06
C TRP A 847 2.41 -3.63 14.91
N VAL A 848 2.06 -2.67 15.76
CA VAL A 848 2.75 -1.39 15.91
C VAL A 848 2.86 -1.11 17.40
N ALA A 849 4.01 -0.62 17.87
CA ALA A 849 4.24 -0.33 19.28
C ALA A 849 4.89 1.02 19.52
N ASP A 850 4.57 1.62 20.66
CA ASP A 850 4.97 2.97 21.11
C ASP A 850 4.46 4.06 20.14
N ARG A 851 3.21 3.91 19.70
CA ARG A 851 2.49 4.89 18.90
C ARG A 851 1.50 5.63 19.78
N TRP A 852 1.46 6.95 19.65
CA TRP A 852 0.58 7.79 20.45
C TRP A 852 -0.32 8.63 19.54
N MET A 853 -1.57 8.85 19.94
CA MET A 853 -2.53 9.70 19.24
C MET A 853 -3.38 10.48 20.24
N ILE A 854 -3.81 11.67 19.84
CA ILE A 854 -4.83 12.41 20.57
C ILE A 854 -6.19 11.83 20.16
N ASN A 855 -6.96 11.36 21.16
CA ASN A 855 -8.34 10.94 20.98
C ASN A 855 -9.26 12.16 21.15
N ASN A 856 -9.53 12.84 20.04
CA ASN A 856 -10.38 14.05 20.04
C ASN A 856 -11.85 13.72 20.30
N ASP A 857 -12.30 12.48 20.07
CA ASP A 857 -13.66 12.10 20.40
C ASP A 857 -13.93 12.25 21.91
N ARG A 858 -12.93 11.97 22.77
CA ARG A 858 -13.02 12.17 24.22
C ARG A 858 -13.14 13.64 24.64
N TYR A 859 -12.65 14.57 23.82
CA TYR A 859 -12.87 15.99 24.06
C TYR A 859 -14.36 16.37 24.02
N PHE A 860 -15.12 15.64 23.20
CA PHE A 860 -16.56 15.85 23.03
C PHE A 860 -17.41 15.00 23.99
N ASP A 861 -17.14 13.70 24.12
CA ASP A 861 -17.93 12.80 24.93
C ASP A 861 -17.53 12.71 26.42
N GLU A 862 -16.35 13.23 26.79
CA GLU A 862 -15.94 13.47 28.18
C GLU A 862 -15.87 14.98 28.48
N SER A 863 -16.73 15.78 27.84
CA SER A 863 -16.65 17.25 27.88
C SER A 863 -17.01 17.89 29.22
N ASN A 864 -17.61 17.11 30.12
CA ASN A 864 -18.01 17.52 31.48
C ASN A 864 -18.92 18.77 31.52
N GLY A 865 -19.82 18.88 30.53
CA GLY A 865 -20.83 19.94 30.42
C GLY A 865 -20.63 20.92 29.26
N ARG A 866 -19.46 21.01 28.61
CA ARG A 866 -19.25 21.89 27.44
C ARG A 866 -20.15 21.52 26.26
N PHE A 867 -20.33 20.22 25.99
CA PHE A 867 -21.18 19.69 24.93
C PHE A 867 -22.34 18.88 25.54
N ALA A 868 -23.11 19.54 26.41
CA ALA A 868 -24.20 18.91 27.14
C ALA A 868 -25.30 18.30 26.24
N THR A 869 -25.40 18.74 24.99
CA THR A 869 -26.35 18.26 23.98
C THR A 869 -25.90 16.98 23.27
N TYR A 870 -24.64 16.56 23.44
CA TYR A 870 -24.09 15.32 22.92
C TYR A 870 -24.24 14.20 23.97
N ASN A 871 -24.38 12.95 23.49
CA ASN A 871 -24.21 11.82 24.39
C ASN A 871 -22.80 11.82 24.96
N GLN A 872 -22.64 11.32 26.15
CA GLN A 872 -21.39 11.36 26.90
C GLN A 872 -20.94 9.96 27.28
N SER A 873 -19.65 9.83 27.57
CA SER A 873 -19.07 8.61 28.14
C SER A 873 -19.67 8.31 29.53
N SER A 874 -19.95 7.04 29.81
CA SER A 874 -20.41 6.58 31.11
C SER A 874 -19.41 6.91 32.24
N ARG A 875 -18.12 7.08 31.93
CA ARG A 875 -17.09 7.52 32.87
C ARG A 875 -17.43 8.85 33.57
N LEU A 876 -18.22 9.73 32.95
CA LEU A 876 -18.67 10.99 33.59
C LEU A 876 -19.57 10.76 34.81
N LEU A 877 -20.14 9.59 34.99
CA LEU A 877 -20.85 9.22 36.23
C LEU A 877 -19.89 9.06 37.42
N GLU A 878 -18.60 8.80 37.15
CA GLU A 878 -17.53 8.68 38.15
C GLU A 878 -16.81 9.99 38.43
N ARG A 879 -17.31 11.13 37.88
CA ARG A 879 -16.76 12.45 38.13
C ARG A 879 -16.74 12.79 39.61
N TRP A 880 -15.87 13.71 40.02
CA TRP A 880 -15.84 14.24 41.38
C TRP A 880 -17.21 14.88 41.74
N LYS A 881 -17.79 14.49 42.88
CA LYS A 881 -19.10 14.91 43.36
C LYS A 881 -19.04 15.56 44.73
N GLU A 882 -18.16 15.04 45.64
CA GLU A 882 -18.06 15.59 47.01
C GLU A 882 -16.59 15.52 47.52
N PRO A 883 -16.24 16.35 48.51
CA PRO A 883 -14.91 16.35 49.10
C PRO A 883 -14.47 14.99 49.60
N GLY A 884 -13.30 14.52 49.09
CA GLY A 884 -12.76 13.20 49.40
C GLY A 884 -12.83 12.23 48.24
N ASP A 885 -13.59 12.54 47.17
CA ASP A 885 -13.62 11.70 45.99
C ASP A 885 -12.27 11.67 45.27
N VAL A 886 -11.84 10.46 44.91
CA VAL A 886 -10.61 10.22 44.16
C VAL A 886 -10.97 9.73 42.76
N THR A 887 -10.83 10.61 41.80
CA THR A 887 -11.18 10.37 40.39
C THR A 887 -10.26 11.18 39.48
N ASP A 888 -10.20 10.80 38.20
CA ASP A 888 -9.49 11.54 37.14
C ASP A 888 -10.40 12.51 36.38
N ILE A 889 -11.69 12.58 36.72
CA ILE A 889 -12.69 13.44 36.08
C ILE A 889 -13.11 14.56 37.06
N PRO A 890 -12.88 15.83 36.71
CA PRO A 890 -13.21 16.97 37.54
C PRO A 890 -14.71 17.10 37.88
N ARG A 891 -15.04 17.95 38.84
CA ARG A 891 -16.42 18.32 39.13
C ARG A 891 -17.11 18.91 37.90
N HIS A 892 -18.42 18.76 37.79
CA HIS A 892 -19.22 19.29 36.66
C HIS A 892 -18.93 20.81 36.48
N GLY A 893 -18.81 21.21 35.20
CA GLY A 893 -18.52 22.60 34.83
C GLY A 893 -17.03 22.93 34.73
N ILE A 894 -16.13 22.06 35.21
CA ILE A 894 -14.70 22.11 34.86
C ILE A 894 -14.50 21.26 33.59
N TYR A 895 -14.43 21.96 32.48
CA TYR A 895 -14.41 21.31 31.15
C TYR A 895 -13.11 20.56 30.87
N THR A 896 -13.23 19.54 30.04
CA THR A 896 -12.06 18.86 29.47
C THR A 896 -11.35 19.81 28.52
N GLU A 897 -10.07 20.06 28.78
CA GLU A 897 -9.18 20.84 27.91
C GLU A 897 -8.36 19.92 26.99
N PHE A 898 -7.74 20.52 25.98
CA PHE A 898 -6.90 19.80 25.02
C PHE A 898 -5.51 19.56 25.60
N ASP A 899 -5.41 18.57 26.48
CA ASP A 899 -4.24 18.26 27.30
C ASP A 899 -3.83 16.78 27.21
N SER A 900 -2.90 16.36 28.03
CA SER A 900 -2.36 15.00 28.03
C SER A 900 -3.35 13.89 28.40
N ARG A 901 -4.57 14.19 28.89
CA ARG A 901 -5.63 13.21 29.12
C ARG A 901 -6.14 12.60 27.81
N LEU A 902 -6.11 13.39 26.72
CA LEU A 902 -6.53 12.97 25.41
C LEU A 902 -5.45 12.20 24.63
N LEU A 903 -4.20 12.22 25.12
CA LEU A 903 -3.07 11.53 24.50
C LEU A 903 -3.02 10.08 24.94
N GLU A 904 -3.35 9.16 24.05
CA GLU A 904 -3.49 7.74 24.32
C GLU A 904 -2.45 6.88 23.58
N ASP A 905 -2.11 5.74 24.19
CA ASP A 905 -1.29 4.68 23.58
C ASP A 905 -2.11 3.96 22.50
N ALA A 906 -1.83 4.28 21.23
CA ALA A 906 -2.44 3.69 20.05
C ALA A 906 -1.63 2.51 19.48
N SER A 907 -0.80 1.88 20.30
CA SER A 907 -0.14 0.62 19.96
C SER A 907 -1.19 -0.48 19.77
N PHE A 908 -0.95 -1.40 18.83
CA PHE A 908 -1.89 -2.48 18.58
C PHE A 908 -1.21 -3.76 18.06
N LEU A 909 -1.91 -4.88 18.27
CA LEU A 909 -1.70 -6.17 17.61
C LEU A 909 -3.02 -6.59 16.96
N ARG A 910 -3.01 -6.85 15.63
CA ARG A 910 -4.21 -7.20 14.86
C ARG A 910 -4.05 -8.51 14.11
N LEU A 911 -5.03 -9.40 14.22
CA LEU A 911 -5.20 -10.56 13.35
C LEU A 911 -5.80 -10.06 12.02
N LYS A 912 -4.89 -9.80 11.05
CA LYS A 912 -5.23 -9.22 9.74
C LYS A 912 -5.96 -10.21 8.84
N ASN A 913 -5.52 -11.47 8.86
CA ASN A 913 -6.07 -12.50 7.98
C ASN A 913 -6.00 -13.85 8.67
N LEU A 914 -7.10 -14.60 8.60
CA LEU A 914 -7.20 -16.00 8.97
C LEU A 914 -7.92 -16.72 7.83
N MET A 915 -7.28 -17.71 7.21
CA MET A 915 -7.86 -18.44 6.07
C MET A 915 -7.74 -19.94 6.29
N LEU A 916 -8.84 -20.65 6.03
CA LEU A 916 -8.90 -22.09 5.93
C LEU A 916 -9.30 -22.44 4.49
N ALA A 917 -8.45 -23.22 3.79
CA ALA A 917 -8.69 -23.60 2.41
C ALA A 917 -8.54 -25.10 2.21
N TYR A 918 -9.31 -25.64 1.25
CA TYR A 918 -9.26 -27.04 0.80
C TYR A 918 -9.06 -27.08 -0.72
N ASP A 919 -7.99 -27.74 -1.16
CA ASP A 919 -7.62 -27.90 -2.56
C ASP A 919 -8.27 -29.18 -3.12
N PHE A 920 -9.30 -29.02 -3.99
CA PHE A 920 -9.82 -30.11 -4.81
C PHE A 920 -8.93 -30.31 -6.06
N SER A 921 -9.20 -31.30 -6.87
CA SER A 921 -8.38 -31.57 -8.07
C SER A 921 -8.43 -30.45 -9.12
N HIS A 922 -9.54 -29.71 -9.20
CA HIS A 922 -9.77 -28.70 -10.24
C HIS A 922 -10.15 -27.34 -9.70
N PHE A 923 -10.43 -27.22 -8.41
CA PHE A 923 -10.77 -25.97 -7.78
C PHE A 923 -10.34 -25.95 -6.32
N ARG A 924 -10.23 -24.76 -5.76
CA ARG A 924 -9.92 -24.50 -4.36
C ARG A 924 -11.09 -23.76 -3.71
N LEU A 925 -11.58 -24.28 -2.58
CA LEU A 925 -12.60 -23.62 -1.76
C LEU A 925 -11.93 -23.10 -0.48
N TYR A 926 -12.25 -21.84 -0.08
CA TYR A 926 -11.71 -21.29 1.16
C TYR A 926 -12.71 -20.39 1.88
N ILE A 927 -12.54 -20.33 3.20
CA ILE A 927 -13.18 -19.38 4.10
C ILE A 927 -12.10 -18.48 4.66
N GLN A 928 -12.35 -17.18 4.69
CA GLN A 928 -11.40 -16.17 5.16
C GLN A 928 -12.06 -15.16 6.06
N GLY A 929 -11.35 -14.78 7.12
CA GLY A 929 -11.71 -13.66 7.98
C GLY A 929 -10.63 -12.60 7.99
N GLN A 930 -11.03 -11.33 7.90
CA GLN A 930 -10.10 -10.18 7.95
C GLN A 930 -10.41 -9.28 9.13
N ASN A 931 -9.37 -8.68 9.73
CA ASN A 931 -9.44 -7.77 10.88
C ASN A 931 -10.26 -8.34 12.05
N LEU A 932 -10.16 -9.67 12.29
CA LEU A 932 -11.02 -10.38 13.23
C LEU A 932 -10.84 -9.94 14.68
N LEU A 933 -9.59 -9.69 15.08
CA LEU A 933 -9.23 -9.33 16.45
C LEU A 933 -8.24 -8.17 16.45
N THR A 934 -8.43 -7.22 17.33
CA THR A 934 -7.50 -6.11 17.59
C THR A 934 -7.29 -5.98 19.09
N PHE A 935 -6.04 -6.01 19.54
CA PHE A 935 -5.63 -5.80 20.92
C PHE A 935 -4.95 -4.43 20.98
N THR A 936 -5.53 -3.51 21.74
CA THR A 936 -5.05 -2.13 21.91
C THR A 936 -5.50 -1.56 23.24
N LYS A 937 -4.82 -0.52 23.70
CA LYS A 937 -5.23 0.32 24.84
C LYS A 937 -5.97 1.57 24.40
N PHE A 938 -5.98 1.85 23.09
CA PHE A 938 -6.66 3.01 22.53
C PHE A 938 -8.18 2.90 22.76
N SER A 939 -8.80 3.99 23.29
CA SER A 939 -10.21 3.97 23.65
C SER A 939 -11.15 4.30 22.47
N GLY A 940 -10.62 4.77 21.32
CA GLY A 940 -11.40 5.00 20.11
C GLY A 940 -11.75 3.70 19.36
N LEU A 941 -12.48 3.82 18.23
CA LEU A 941 -12.91 2.67 17.42
C LEU A 941 -11.75 1.93 16.75
N ASP A 942 -10.71 2.66 16.34
CA ASP A 942 -9.57 2.03 15.69
C ASP A 942 -8.24 2.77 15.99
N PRO A 943 -7.15 2.05 16.34
CA PRO A 943 -5.85 2.67 16.63
C PRO A 943 -5.04 3.03 15.36
N GLU A 944 -5.54 2.74 14.14
CA GLU A 944 -4.79 2.91 12.88
C GLU A 944 -5.00 4.26 12.18
N GLY A 945 -5.51 5.28 12.77
CA GLY A 945 -5.71 6.58 12.11
C GLY A 945 -4.44 7.12 11.43
N ALA A 946 -4.57 7.76 10.28
CA ALA A 946 -3.44 8.40 9.57
C ALA A 946 -3.08 9.79 10.10
N SER A 947 -3.94 10.38 10.95
CA SER A 947 -3.73 11.67 11.63
C SER A 947 -3.26 11.46 13.06
N ASN A 948 -2.45 12.40 13.56
CA ASN A 948 -2.06 12.43 14.96
C ASN A 948 -3.22 12.80 15.91
N ILE A 949 -4.32 13.29 15.36
CA ILE A 949 -5.57 13.56 16.06
C ILE A 949 -6.63 12.63 15.47
N TYR A 950 -7.15 11.72 16.27
CA TYR A 950 -8.27 10.85 15.92
C TYR A 950 -9.59 11.63 16.04
N SER A 951 -10.40 11.62 14.98
CA SER A 951 -11.63 12.43 14.91
C SER A 951 -12.70 11.71 14.12
N ALA A 952 -13.77 11.24 14.77
CA ALA A 952 -14.99 10.71 14.14
C ALA A 952 -14.76 9.97 12.79
N GLN A 953 -13.76 9.10 12.76
CA GLN A 953 -13.34 8.39 11.55
C GLN A 953 -14.28 7.24 11.25
N TYR A 954 -14.39 6.90 9.96
CA TYR A 954 -15.09 5.71 9.51
C TYR A 954 -14.40 4.46 10.10
N PRO A 955 -15.13 3.63 10.88
CA PRO A 955 -14.53 2.53 11.61
C PRO A 955 -14.07 1.41 10.67
N MET A 956 -13.01 0.69 11.05
CA MET A 956 -12.57 -0.48 10.32
C MET A 956 -13.61 -1.60 10.37
N ALA A 957 -13.71 -2.36 9.29
CA ALA A 957 -14.62 -3.48 9.19
C ALA A 957 -13.92 -4.83 9.46
N ARG A 958 -14.63 -5.73 10.15
CA ARG A 958 -14.39 -7.17 10.07
C ARG A 958 -15.05 -7.70 8.81
N GLN A 959 -14.36 -8.59 8.10
CA GLN A 959 -14.91 -9.21 6.89
C GLN A 959 -14.85 -10.72 6.99
N TYR A 960 -15.91 -11.38 6.54
CA TYR A 960 -15.99 -12.83 6.43
C TYR A 960 -16.32 -13.18 4.98
N THR A 961 -15.47 -13.99 4.35
CA THR A 961 -15.55 -14.25 2.92
C THR A 961 -15.47 -15.75 2.64
N LEU A 962 -16.31 -16.21 1.72
CA LEU A 962 -16.22 -17.51 1.08
C LEU A 962 -15.69 -17.29 -0.34
N GLY A 963 -14.69 -18.07 -0.77
CA GLY A 963 -14.08 -17.93 -2.07
C GLY A 963 -13.82 -19.27 -2.75
N LEU A 964 -13.88 -19.22 -4.09
CA LEU A 964 -13.64 -20.34 -4.99
C LEU A 964 -12.54 -19.99 -6.00
#